data_471e81b0b8184a6b4b72801f29f22a46
#
_entry.id   471e81b0b8184a6b4b72801f29f22a46
#
_cell.length_a   1.000
_cell.length_b   1.000
_cell.length_c   1.000
_cell.angle_alpha   90.00
_cell.angle_beta   90.00
_cell.angle_gamma   90.00
#
_symmetry.space_group_name_H-M   'P 1'
#
loop_
_entity.id
_entity.type
_entity.pdbx_description
1 polymer ?
#
loop_
_entity_poly.entity_id
_entity_poly.type
_entity_poly.pdbx_seq_one_letter_code
_entity_poly.pdbx_strand_id
1 'polypeptide(L)'
;MINLIGKKAQIACELLCCCSMAYAQSNDNSEVVVLNTGWEFSQAGTELWRPAQVPGTVHQDLINHKQLPDPFYGINEQKIQWVENEDWEYRTAFTVTPEQLKRDDAQLVFEGLDTYADVYLNGALLLKADNMFVGYTIPVKSQLRIGENLLHIYFHSPIRQTLPQYNSNGFNYPADNDHHDKHLSIFSRKAPYSYGWDWGIRMVTSGIWRPVTIRFYDAASISDYHVKQLALTDQLANLSNELEINNILPRPLQAEVRINTSFEGSAEKSISQAITLQPGINHVSIPSEVASPVRWMPNGWGKPALYDFSAQIIVEDKVVAEQSHRIGLRTVRLVNEKDKDGESFYFEVNGVPMFAKGANYIPQDALLTNVTTERYQTLFRDIREANMNVIRVWGGGTYEDDRFYDLADENGILVWQDFMFACTPYPSDPTFLKRVEAEACYNIRRLRNHASLAMWCGNNEILEALKYWGFDKNFPPEIYQEMFRGYDKLFHQLLPAKVKELDADRFYIHSSPYFANWGRPESWGIGDSHNWGVWYGQKTFESLDTDLPRFMSEFGFQSFPEMKTISTFAAPEDYQIESEVMNAHQKSSIGNALIRTYMERDYIIPEKFEDFVYVGLVLQGQGMRHGLEAHRRNRPYCMGTLYWQLNDSWPV
;
A
#
# COMPACT_ATOMS: atom_id res chain seq x y z
N MET A 1 -34.10 46.42 35.58
CA MET A 1 -32.93 47.33 35.69
C MET A 1 -31.85 46.65 34.85
N ILE A 2 -31.81 47.02 33.64
CA ILE A 2 -30.76 47.75 32.92
C ILE A 2 -29.55 46.87 32.56
N ASN A 3 -29.48 46.61 31.26
CA ASN A 3 -28.31 46.38 30.42
C ASN A 3 -27.47 45.11 30.57
N LEU A 4 -27.79 44.16 29.70
CA LEU A 4 -26.79 43.23 29.08
C LEU A 4 -27.31 42.80 27.70
N ILE A 5 -27.43 43.75 26.79
CA ILE A 5 -27.56 43.52 25.35
C ILE A 5 -26.32 44.15 24.71
N GLY A 6 -25.49 43.35 24.11
CA GLY A 6 -24.40 43.86 23.29
C GLY A 6 -23.09 43.12 23.48
N LYS A 7 -22.95 41.89 22.95
CA LYS A 7 -21.68 41.25 22.49
C LYS A 7 -21.95 39.83 22.03
N LYS A 8 -22.75 39.68 20.98
CA LYS A 8 -22.86 38.42 20.18
C LYS A 8 -23.02 38.80 18.71
N ALA A 9 -22.01 39.35 18.14
CA ALA A 9 -21.90 39.52 16.69
C ALA A 9 -20.46 39.95 16.34
N GLN A 10 -19.48 39.10 16.54
CA GLN A 10 -18.14 39.30 15.96
C GLN A 10 -17.21 38.12 16.31
N ILE A 11 -17.63 36.86 16.08
CA ILE A 11 -16.75 35.66 15.97
C ILE A 11 -17.51 34.69 15.10
N ALA A 12 -17.52 34.94 13.82
CA ALA A 12 -17.96 33.98 12.81
C ALA A 12 -17.40 34.39 11.43
N CYS A 13 -16.10 34.58 11.35
CA CYS A 13 -15.44 34.77 10.04
C CYS A 13 -13.91 34.67 10.21
N GLU A 14 -13.42 33.52 10.62
CA GLU A 14 -12.00 33.18 10.55
C GLU A 14 -11.86 31.71 10.95
N LEU A 15 -12.23 30.78 10.05
CA LEU A 15 -11.84 29.37 10.07
C LEU A 15 -12.30 28.72 8.75
N LEU A 16 -12.01 29.39 7.65
CA LEU A 16 -11.85 28.78 6.33
C LEU A 16 -10.35 28.85 6.00
N CYS A 17 -9.57 28.16 6.79
CA CYS A 17 -8.20 27.87 6.43
C CYS A 17 -8.27 26.70 5.44
N CYS A 18 -8.25 27.01 4.16
CA CYS A 18 -7.94 26.10 3.08
C CYS A 18 -6.63 25.38 3.46
N CYS A 19 -6.71 24.13 3.86
CA CYS A 19 -5.58 23.22 3.73
C CYS A 19 -5.39 22.94 2.23
N SER A 20 -4.84 23.90 1.51
CA SER A 20 -4.10 23.62 0.29
C SER A 20 -2.98 22.71 0.69
N MET A 21 -2.99 21.45 0.19
CA MET A 21 -1.81 20.59 0.20
C MET A 21 -0.68 21.45 -0.39
N ALA A 22 0.27 21.80 0.46
CA ALA A 22 1.52 22.37 0.01
C ALA A 22 2.29 21.22 -0.67
N TYR A 23 2.04 21.02 -1.97
CA TYR A 23 3.12 20.59 -2.82
C TYR A 23 4.23 21.60 -2.54
N ALA A 24 5.36 21.13 -2.01
CA ALA A 24 6.54 21.97 -1.90
C ALA A 24 6.69 22.67 -3.25
N GLN A 25 6.57 24.02 -3.25
CA GLN A 25 6.82 24.77 -4.47
C GLN A 25 8.27 24.46 -4.84
N SER A 26 8.45 23.55 -5.81
CA SER A 26 9.75 23.35 -6.41
C SER A 26 10.14 24.70 -7.05
N ASN A 27 11.33 25.18 -6.74
CA ASN A 27 11.89 26.35 -7.41
C ASN A 27 12.34 26.01 -8.84
N ASP A 28 11.89 24.85 -9.36
CA ASP A 28 12.20 24.44 -10.70
C ASP A 28 11.31 25.16 -11.73
N ASN A 29 11.80 25.24 -12.92
CA ASN A 29 11.10 25.86 -14.05
C ASN A 29 10.06 24.88 -14.67
N SER A 30 9.83 23.70 -14.08
CA SER A 30 8.75 22.81 -14.49
C SER A 30 7.40 23.37 -14.03
N GLU A 31 6.43 23.29 -14.89
CA GLU A 31 5.06 23.70 -14.58
C GLU A 31 4.21 22.45 -14.43
N VAL A 32 3.58 22.28 -13.27
CA VAL A 32 2.69 21.17 -12.97
C VAL A 32 1.24 21.66 -12.92
N VAL A 33 0.41 21.10 -13.77
CA VAL A 33 -1.04 21.34 -13.77
C VAL A 33 -1.74 20.10 -13.23
N VAL A 34 -2.45 20.24 -12.11
CA VAL A 34 -3.22 19.16 -11.50
C VAL A 34 -4.58 19.05 -12.17
N LEU A 35 -4.93 17.89 -12.68
CA LEU A 35 -6.17 17.61 -13.39
C LEU A 35 -7.15 16.81 -12.52
N ASN A 36 -7.40 17.25 -11.27
CA ASN A 36 -8.27 16.54 -10.32
C ASN A 36 -9.70 17.12 -10.25
N THR A 37 -10.05 18.08 -11.11
CA THR A 37 -11.35 18.75 -11.11
C THR A 37 -11.97 18.77 -12.51
N GLY A 38 -13.30 19.01 -12.57
CA GLY A 38 -14.01 19.11 -13.84
C GLY A 38 -14.25 17.79 -14.55
N TRP A 39 -14.11 16.67 -13.83
CA TRP A 39 -14.37 15.35 -14.39
C TRP A 39 -15.85 15.03 -14.42
N GLU A 40 -16.24 14.28 -15.44
CA GLU A 40 -17.54 13.64 -15.57
C GLU A 40 -17.35 12.15 -15.83
N PHE A 41 -18.29 11.33 -15.37
CA PHE A 41 -18.34 9.90 -15.65
C PHE A 41 -19.67 9.48 -16.25
N SER A 42 -19.67 8.34 -16.96
CA SER A 42 -20.85 7.71 -17.53
C SER A 42 -20.66 6.19 -17.60
N GLN A 43 -21.75 5.43 -17.49
CA GLN A 43 -21.74 4.04 -17.94
C GLN A 43 -21.55 4.02 -19.45
N ALA A 44 -20.63 3.22 -19.95
CA ALA A 44 -20.30 3.18 -21.37
C ALA A 44 -21.54 2.88 -22.25
N GLY A 45 -21.66 3.67 -23.33
CA GLY A 45 -22.77 3.56 -24.27
C GLY A 45 -24.09 4.20 -23.84
N THR A 46 -24.16 4.87 -22.66
CA THR A 46 -25.40 5.54 -22.20
C THR A 46 -25.42 7.04 -22.48
N GLU A 47 -24.27 7.68 -22.66
CA GLU A 47 -24.11 9.14 -22.81
C GLU A 47 -24.72 9.98 -21.67
N LEU A 48 -24.94 9.37 -20.50
CA LEU A 48 -25.53 10.02 -19.34
C LEU A 48 -24.42 10.53 -18.40
N TRP A 49 -23.74 11.57 -18.84
CA TRP A 49 -22.62 12.16 -18.12
C TRP A 49 -23.05 12.86 -16.82
N ARG A 50 -22.30 12.63 -15.75
CA ARG A 50 -22.49 13.21 -14.43
C ARG A 50 -21.14 13.63 -13.83
N PRO A 51 -21.11 14.65 -12.95
CA PRO A 51 -19.88 15.00 -12.24
C PRO A 51 -19.23 13.80 -11.56
N ALA A 52 -17.91 13.69 -11.66
CA ALA A 52 -17.10 12.65 -11.05
C ALA A 52 -16.09 13.23 -10.06
N GLN A 53 -15.73 12.44 -9.06
CA GLN A 53 -14.65 12.73 -8.15
C GLN A 53 -13.35 12.09 -8.65
N VAL A 54 -12.26 12.87 -8.75
CA VAL A 54 -10.91 12.39 -9.07
C VAL A 54 -9.90 13.01 -8.11
N PRO A 55 -9.10 12.22 -7.41
CA PRO A 55 -9.11 10.76 -7.34
C PRO A 55 -10.45 10.19 -6.84
N GLY A 56 -10.87 9.06 -7.43
CA GLY A 56 -12.14 8.43 -7.10
C GLY A 56 -12.32 7.07 -7.80
N THR A 57 -13.48 6.47 -7.56
CA THR A 57 -13.91 5.23 -8.20
C THR A 57 -15.36 5.36 -8.68
N VAL A 58 -15.75 4.53 -9.64
CA VAL A 58 -17.13 4.45 -10.13
C VAL A 58 -18.12 4.20 -8.99
N HIS A 59 -17.79 3.32 -8.05
CA HIS A 59 -18.66 3.06 -6.89
C HIS A 59 -18.89 4.33 -6.07
N GLN A 60 -17.83 5.10 -5.80
CA GLN A 60 -17.92 6.36 -5.08
C GLN A 60 -18.83 7.37 -5.80
N ASP A 61 -18.65 7.51 -7.12
CA ASP A 61 -19.45 8.42 -7.92
C ASP A 61 -20.92 7.99 -7.96
N LEU A 62 -21.22 6.70 -8.13
CA LEU A 62 -22.59 6.17 -8.10
C LEU A 62 -23.25 6.37 -6.72
N ILE A 63 -22.53 6.21 -5.61
CA ILE A 63 -23.02 6.49 -4.27
C ILE A 63 -23.32 7.97 -4.11
N ASN A 64 -22.39 8.86 -4.50
CA ASN A 64 -22.56 10.30 -4.44
C ASN A 64 -23.80 10.78 -5.22
N HIS A 65 -24.10 10.13 -6.35
CA HIS A 65 -25.30 10.39 -7.15
C HIS A 65 -26.55 9.60 -6.71
N LYS A 66 -26.50 8.87 -5.59
CA LYS A 66 -27.62 8.07 -5.05
C LYS A 66 -28.13 6.99 -6.03
N GLN A 67 -27.25 6.49 -6.88
CA GLN A 67 -27.52 5.39 -7.81
C GLN A 67 -27.18 4.03 -7.21
N LEU A 68 -26.31 4.03 -6.20
CA LEU A 68 -26.05 2.89 -5.31
C LEU A 68 -26.46 3.24 -3.87
N PRO A 69 -26.97 2.27 -3.11
CA PRO A 69 -27.10 2.41 -1.69
C PRO A 69 -25.72 2.43 -1.04
N ASP A 70 -25.64 2.86 0.22
CA ASP A 70 -24.43 2.68 1.04
C ASP A 70 -24.09 1.18 1.10
N PRO A 71 -22.93 0.76 0.55
CA PRO A 71 -22.55 -0.65 0.50
C PRO A 71 -22.28 -1.25 1.86
N PHE A 72 -21.99 -0.40 2.85
CA PHE A 72 -21.66 -0.80 4.22
C PHE A 72 -22.87 -0.94 5.13
N TYR A 73 -24.08 -0.65 4.65
CA TYR A 73 -25.30 -0.78 5.46
C TYR A 73 -26.08 -2.05 5.13
N GLY A 74 -26.38 -2.84 6.17
CA GLY A 74 -27.21 -4.03 6.06
C GLY A 74 -26.61 -5.06 5.08
N ILE A 75 -27.42 -5.49 4.13
CA ILE A 75 -27.01 -6.44 3.08
C ILE A 75 -26.79 -5.79 1.72
N ASN A 76 -26.49 -4.49 1.72
CA ASN A 76 -26.39 -3.72 0.45
C ASN A 76 -25.20 -4.13 -0.43
N GLU A 77 -24.18 -4.82 0.11
CA GLU A 77 -23.11 -5.42 -0.69
C GLU A 77 -23.68 -6.23 -1.87
N GLN A 78 -24.77 -6.95 -1.67
CA GLN A 78 -25.39 -7.76 -2.73
C GLN A 78 -25.96 -6.91 -3.87
N LYS A 79 -26.31 -5.64 -3.61
CA LYS A 79 -26.96 -4.74 -4.56
C LYS A 79 -25.97 -3.99 -5.45
N ILE A 80 -24.70 -4.00 -5.13
CA ILE A 80 -23.66 -3.25 -5.86
C ILE A 80 -22.89 -4.10 -6.87
N GLN A 81 -23.04 -5.44 -6.85
CA GLN A 81 -22.22 -6.36 -7.63
C GLN A 81 -22.37 -6.22 -9.17
N TRP A 82 -23.41 -5.56 -9.66
CA TRP A 82 -23.59 -5.32 -11.07
C TRP A 82 -22.55 -4.35 -11.65
N VAL A 83 -22.01 -3.45 -10.84
CA VAL A 83 -21.08 -2.39 -11.26
C VAL A 83 -19.79 -2.96 -11.86
N GLU A 84 -19.27 -4.06 -11.30
CA GLU A 84 -18.05 -4.71 -11.77
C GLU A 84 -18.17 -5.34 -13.16
N ASN A 85 -19.40 -5.58 -13.62
CA ASN A 85 -19.70 -6.19 -14.93
C ASN A 85 -19.87 -5.16 -16.05
N GLU A 86 -19.87 -3.87 -15.74
CA GLU A 86 -20.07 -2.80 -16.71
C GLU A 86 -18.77 -2.09 -17.06
N ASP A 87 -18.71 -1.51 -18.26
CA ASP A 87 -17.65 -0.61 -18.67
C ASP A 87 -18.04 0.83 -18.33
N TRP A 88 -17.05 1.66 -18.03
CA TRP A 88 -17.25 3.02 -17.56
C TRP A 88 -16.36 4.01 -18.30
N GLU A 89 -16.83 5.24 -18.42
CA GLU A 89 -16.10 6.30 -19.10
C GLU A 89 -15.92 7.50 -18.17
N TYR A 90 -14.74 8.12 -18.22
CA TYR A 90 -14.43 9.38 -17.55
C TYR A 90 -13.91 10.37 -18.57
N ARG A 91 -14.28 11.65 -18.42
CA ARG A 91 -13.74 12.71 -19.27
C ARG A 91 -13.55 14.01 -18.48
N THR A 92 -12.56 14.81 -18.91
CA THR A 92 -12.38 16.20 -18.48
C THR A 92 -11.80 17.03 -19.61
N ALA A 93 -12.09 18.33 -19.60
CA ALA A 93 -11.47 19.29 -20.50
C ALA A 93 -10.50 20.18 -19.69
N PHE A 94 -9.35 20.47 -20.28
CA PHE A 94 -8.36 21.38 -19.71
C PHE A 94 -7.78 22.29 -20.77
N THR A 95 -7.27 23.45 -20.34
CA THR A 95 -6.72 24.46 -21.25
C THR A 95 -5.20 24.44 -21.21
N VAL A 96 -4.58 24.49 -22.40
CA VAL A 96 -3.11 24.65 -22.56
C VAL A 96 -2.84 26.02 -23.15
N THR A 97 -1.94 26.79 -22.50
CA THR A 97 -1.54 28.11 -22.95
C THR A 97 -0.49 28.04 -24.07
N PRO A 98 -0.29 29.12 -24.85
CA PRO A 98 0.82 29.19 -25.82
C PRO A 98 2.18 29.04 -25.16
N GLU A 99 2.36 29.52 -23.92
CA GLU A 99 3.60 29.44 -23.14
C GLU A 99 3.89 28.00 -22.76
N GLN A 100 2.91 27.26 -22.29
CA GLN A 100 3.02 25.83 -21.94
C GLN A 100 3.40 24.99 -23.17
N LEU A 101 2.77 25.24 -24.32
CA LEU A 101 3.07 24.48 -25.54
C LEU A 101 4.42 24.80 -26.15
N LYS A 102 5.05 25.92 -25.79
CA LYS A 102 6.43 26.28 -26.20
C LYS A 102 7.49 25.48 -25.42
N ARG A 103 7.17 24.93 -24.25
CA ARG A 103 8.10 24.08 -23.47
C ARG A 103 8.61 22.92 -24.34
N ASP A 104 9.79 22.40 -24.01
CA ASP A 104 10.45 21.36 -24.82
C ASP A 104 9.72 20.02 -24.76
N ASP A 105 9.10 19.68 -23.61
CA ASP A 105 8.29 18.46 -23.42
C ASP A 105 7.02 18.72 -22.60
N ALA A 106 6.04 17.84 -22.74
CA ALA A 106 4.85 17.78 -21.93
C ALA A 106 4.50 16.31 -21.64
N GLN A 107 4.32 15.97 -20.37
CA GLN A 107 4.04 14.62 -19.91
C GLN A 107 2.72 14.57 -19.15
N LEU A 108 1.80 13.70 -19.57
CA LEU A 108 0.62 13.35 -18.82
C LEU A 108 0.95 12.21 -17.86
N VAL A 109 0.72 12.42 -16.57
CA VAL A 109 1.07 11.48 -15.51
C VAL A 109 -0.19 11.03 -14.79
N PHE A 110 -0.43 9.73 -14.79
CA PHE A 110 -1.40 9.06 -13.92
C PHE A 110 -0.63 8.34 -12.82
N GLU A 111 -0.88 8.66 -11.57
CA GLU A 111 -0.24 7.95 -10.45
C GLU A 111 -0.90 6.59 -10.17
N GLY A 112 -2.11 6.37 -10.69
CA GLY A 112 -2.80 5.08 -10.63
C GLY A 112 -4.12 5.05 -11.38
N LEU A 113 -4.31 4.04 -12.23
CA LEU A 113 -5.56 3.71 -12.93
C LEU A 113 -6.03 2.32 -12.49
N ASP A 114 -7.26 2.20 -12.04
CA ASP A 114 -7.86 0.95 -11.55
C ASP A 114 -8.90 0.42 -12.53
N THR A 115 -8.59 -0.55 -13.36
CA THR A 115 -7.34 -1.27 -13.65
C THR A 115 -7.08 -1.26 -15.14
N TYR A 116 -8.07 -1.71 -15.93
CA TYR A 116 -7.99 -1.81 -17.39
C TYR A 116 -8.56 -0.55 -18.02
N ALA A 117 -7.70 0.30 -18.55
CA ALA A 117 -8.11 1.61 -19.05
C ALA A 117 -7.47 1.94 -20.40
N ASP A 118 -8.29 2.37 -21.37
CA ASP A 118 -7.84 2.99 -22.59
C ASP A 118 -7.90 4.51 -22.43
N VAL A 119 -6.76 5.18 -22.55
CA VAL A 119 -6.62 6.63 -22.36
C VAL A 119 -6.50 7.33 -23.69
N TYR A 120 -7.35 8.34 -23.91
CA TYR A 120 -7.40 9.13 -25.13
C TYR A 120 -7.19 10.63 -24.84
N LEU A 121 -6.37 11.29 -25.62
CA LEU A 121 -6.23 12.75 -25.63
C LEU A 121 -6.58 13.28 -27.00
N ASN A 122 -7.57 14.20 -27.05
CA ASN A 122 -8.09 14.76 -28.30
C ASN A 122 -8.49 13.69 -29.34
N GLY A 123 -8.99 12.54 -28.87
CA GLY A 123 -9.40 11.39 -29.69
C GLY A 123 -8.28 10.43 -30.08
N ALA A 124 -7.02 10.74 -29.79
CA ALA A 124 -5.89 9.84 -30.04
C ALA A 124 -5.69 8.90 -28.84
N LEU A 125 -5.60 7.58 -29.08
CA LEU A 125 -5.27 6.59 -28.06
C LEU A 125 -3.81 6.75 -27.64
N LEU A 126 -3.57 6.95 -26.36
CA LEU A 126 -2.22 7.15 -25.77
C LEU A 126 -1.72 5.92 -25.01
N LEU A 127 -2.61 5.26 -24.27
CA LEU A 127 -2.24 4.21 -23.32
C LEU A 127 -3.34 3.16 -23.24
N LYS A 128 -2.95 1.91 -23.05
CA LYS A 128 -3.78 0.81 -22.54
C LYS A 128 -3.18 0.36 -21.21
N ALA A 129 -3.81 0.75 -20.11
CA ALA A 129 -3.42 0.35 -18.75
C ALA A 129 -4.00 -1.03 -18.41
N ASP A 130 -3.27 -1.82 -17.61
CA ASP A 130 -3.67 -3.15 -17.19
C ASP A 130 -3.13 -3.56 -15.81
N ASN A 131 -2.69 -2.56 -15.02
CA ASN A 131 -2.13 -2.75 -13.68
C ASN A 131 -2.43 -1.52 -12.81
N MET A 132 -3.13 -1.71 -11.69
CA MET A 132 -3.48 -0.60 -10.80
C MET A 132 -2.32 -0.12 -9.92
N PHE A 133 -1.26 -0.93 -9.78
CA PHE A 133 -0.15 -0.68 -8.87
C PHE A 133 1.01 0.11 -9.50
N VAL A 134 0.85 0.57 -10.73
CA VAL A 134 1.87 1.37 -11.44
C VAL A 134 1.35 2.76 -11.78
N GLY A 135 2.25 3.73 -11.79
CA GLY A 135 2.01 5.02 -12.41
C GLY A 135 2.40 4.99 -13.90
N TYR A 136 1.72 5.80 -14.70
CA TYR A 136 1.94 5.90 -16.13
C TYR A 136 2.34 7.33 -16.50
N THR A 137 3.51 7.49 -17.10
CA THR A 137 4.01 8.77 -17.62
C THR A 137 4.03 8.70 -19.15
N ILE A 138 3.28 9.59 -19.80
CA ILE A 138 3.04 9.55 -21.25
C ILE A 138 3.49 10.88 -21.86
N PRO A 139 4.45 10.90 -22.81
CA PRO A 139 4.77 12.11 -23.55
C PRO A 139 3.58 12.49 -24.43
N VAL A 140 3.09 13.74 -24.27
CA VAL A 140 1.84 14.19 -24.94
C VAL A 140 1.98 15.48 -25.71
N LYS A 141 3.16 16.08 -25.79
CA LYS A 141 3.38 17.39 -26.43
C LYS A 141 2.81 17.45 -27.86
N SER A 142 3.00 16.40 -28.65
CA SER A 142 2.54 16.33 -30.04
C SER A 142 1.01 16.19 -30.18
N GLN A 143 0.30 15.80 -29.13
CA GLN A 143 -1.15 15.65 -29.10
C GLN A 143 -1.86 16.88 -28.52
N LEU A 144 -1.12 17.73 -27.81
CA LEU A 144 -1.68 18.96 -27.23
C LEU A 144 -1.90 20.04 -28.28
N ARG A 145 -2.90 20.87 -28.02
CA ARG A 145 -3.20 22.08 -28.80
C ARG A 145 -3.39 23.29 -27.88
N ILE A 146 -3.13 24.48 -28.37
CA ILE A 146 -3.45 25.71 -27.64
C ILE A 146 -4.96 25.79 -27.44
N GLY A 147 -5.39 26.18 -26.24
CA GLY A 147 -6.79 26.22 -25.85
C GLY A 147 -7.25 24.88 -25.26
N GLU A 148 -8.51 24.55 -25.50
CA GLU A 148 -9.15 23.38 -24.89
C GLU A 148 -8.61 22.05 -25.43
N ASN A 149 -8.31 21.11 -24.53
CA ASN A 149 -7.93 19.73 -24.78
C ASN A 149 -8.89 18.80 -24.03
N LEU A 150 -9.32 17.73 -24.65
CA LEU A 150 -10.23 16.73 -24.07
C LEU A 150 -9.43 15.47 -23.69
N LEU A 151 -9.43 15.13 -22.42
CA LEU A 151 -8.93 13.86 -21.88
C LEU A 151 -10.11 12.94 -21.63
N HIS A 152 -10.09 11.74 -22.22
CA HIS A 152 -11.13 10.73 -22.09
C HIS A 152 -10.51 9.39 -21.74
N ILE A 153 -11.10 8.67 -20.77
CA ILE A 153 -10.63 7.38 -20.29
C ILE A 153 -11.79 6.41 -20.31
N TYR A 154 -11.57 5.26 -20.98
CA TYR A 154 -12.52 4.16 -21.03
C TYR A 154 -12.04 3.04 -20.14
N PHE A 155 -12.75 2.75 -19.06
CA PHE A 155 -12.49 1.63 -18.15
C PHE A 155 -13.27 0.41 -18.58
N HIS A 156 -12.55 -0.67 -18.85
CA HIS A 156 -13.15 -1.97 -19.11
C HIS A 156 -13.45 -2.69 -17.80
N SER A 157 -14.55 -3.45 -17.77
CA SER A 157 -14.88 -4.33 -16.65
C SER A 157 -13.72 -5.28 -16.32
N PRO A 158 -13.17 -5.30 -15.10
CA PRO A 158 -12.13 -6.25 -14.70
C PRO A 158 -12.60 -7.71 -14.88
N ILE A 159 -13.86 -7.96 -14.65
CA ILE A 159 -14.48 -9.30 -14.80
C ILE A 159 -14.45 -9.74 -16.27
N ARG A 160 -14.91 -8.87 -17.19
CA ARG A 160 -14.92 -9.19 -18.62
C ARG A 160 -13.52 -9.30 -19.21
N GLN A 161 -12.55 -8.53 -18.71
CA GLN A 161 -11.17 -8.58 -19.19
C GLN A 161 -10.42 -9.86 -18.77
N THR A 162 -10.73 -10.41 -17.60
CA THR A 162 -10.06 -11.61 -17.09
C THR A 162 -10.77 -12.92 -17.44
N LEU A 163 -12.04 -12.87 -17.77
CA LEU A 163 -12.84 -14.05 -18.14
C LEU A 163 -12.25 -14.89 -19.30
N PRO A 164 -11.70 -14.31 -20.39
CA PRO A 164 -11.04 -15.10 -21.43
C PRO A 164 -9.83 -15.89 -20.93
N GLN A 165 -9.03 -15.33 -20.03
CA GLN A 165 -7.88 -15.98 -19.43
C GLN A 165 -8.33 -17.15 -18.54
N TYR A 166 -9.33 -16.93 -17.69
CA TYR A 166 -9.96 -17.99 -16.91
C TYR A 166 -10.47 -19.14 -17.79
N ASN A 167 -11.21 -18.84 -18.86
CA ASN A 167 -11.76 -19.84 -19.75
C ASN A 167 -10.66 -20.64 -20.49
N SER A 168 -9.52 -20.02 -20.80
CA SER A 168 -8.40 -20.68 -21.46
C SER A 168 -7.52 -21.48 -20.53
N ASN A 169 -7.58 -21.19 -19.21
CA ASN A 169 -6.75 -21.85 -18.20
C ASN A 169 -7.14 -23.34 -17.96
N GLY A 170 -8.41 -23.67 -18.16
CA GLY A 170 -8.91 -25.06 -18.06
C GLY A 170 -9.18 -25.57 -16.64
N PHE A 171 -8.86 -24.79 -15.61
CA PHE A 171 -9.17 -25.08 -14.21
C PHE A 171 -9.38 -23.79 -13.42
N ASN A 172 -10.10 -23.89 -12.29
CA ASN A 172 -10.23 -22.80 -11.33
C ASN A 172 -9.06 -22.81 -10.35
N TYR A 173 -8.36 -21.70 -10.20
CA TYR A 173 -7.31 -21.58 -9.18
C TYR A 173 -7.93 -21.60 -7.77
N PRO A 174 -7.20 -22.09 -6.74
CA PRO A 174 -7.69 -22.14 -5.37
C PRO A 174 -7.60 -20.76 -4.68
N ALA A 175 -8.34 -19.79 -5.21
CA ALA A 175 -8.39 -18.42 -4.71
C ALA A 175 -9.69 -18.18 -3.93
N ASP A 176 -9.91 -18.94 -2.86
CA ASP A 176 -11.18 -19.01 -2.12
C ASP A 176 -11.59 -17.67 -1.47
N ASN A 177 -10.66 -16.72 -1.34
CA ASN A 177 -10.97 -15.36 -0.91
C ASN A 177 -11.61 -14.49 -2.00
N ASP A 178 -11.60 -14.92 -3.27
CA ASP A 178 -12.41 -14.31 -4.33
C ASP A 178 -13.86 -14.83 -4.19
N HIS A 179 -14.75 -13.98 -3.64
CA HIS A 179 -16.13 -14.34 -3.33
C HIS A 179 -17.03 -14.48 -4.58
N HIS A 180 -16.52 -15.13 -5.61
CA HIS A 180 -17.25 -15.45 -6.84
C HIS A 180 -16.93 -16.89 -7.29
N ASP A 181 -17.87 -17.55 -7.97
CA ASP A 181 -17.70 -18.94 -8.47
C ASP A 181 -16.49 -19.10 -9.39
N LYS A 182 -16.13 -18.04 -10.11
CA LYS A 182 -14.94 -17.96 -10.96
C LYS A 182 -13.91 -17.11 -10.25
N HIS A 183 -12.77 -17.68 -9.89
CA HIS A 183 -11.68 -16.98 -9.23
C HIS A 183 -10.89 -16.17 -10.27
N LEU A 184 -11.33 -14.93 -10.52
CA LEU A 184 -10.79 -14.04 -11.55
C LEU A 184 -9.70 -13.11 -11.04
N SER A 185 -9.65 -12.88 -9.73
CA SER A 185 -8.70 -11.98 -9.06
C SER A 185 -7.25 -12.23 -9.43
N ILE A 186 -6.86 -13.49 -9.56
CA ILE A 186 -5.49 -13.92 -9.82
C ILE A 186 -4.97 -13.55 -11.22
N PHE A 187 -5.85 -13.28 -12.18
CA PHE A 187 -5.49 -12.89 -13.54
C PHE A 187 -5.30 -11.37 -13.69
N SER A 188 -5.64 -10.61 -12.66
CA SER A 188 -5.58 -9.14 -12.65
C SER A 188 -4.46 -8.64 -11.72
N ARG A 189 -3.75 -7.59 -12.13
CA ARG A 189 -2.90 -6.83 -11.20
C ARG A 189 -3.73 -5.71 -10.58
N LYS A 190 -4.60 -6.14 -9.67
CA LYS A 190 -5.53 -5.33 -8.88
C LYS A 190 -5.48 -5.83 -7.44
N ALA A 191 -5.77 -4.94 -6.49
CA ALA A 191 -5.77 -5.28 -5.07
C ALA A 191 -6.63 -6.52 -4.79
N PRO A 192 -6.05 -7.64 -4.31
CA PRO A 192 -6.77 -8.89 -4.14
C PRO A 192 -8.02 -8.78 -3.26
N TYR A 193 -7.93 -8.00 -2.15
CA TYR A 193 -9.04 -7.84 -1.21
C TYR A 193 -10.31 -7.23 -1.84
N SER A 194 -10.20 -6.51 -2.95
CA SER A 194 -11.39 -5.94 -3.63
C SER A 194 -12.31 -7.01 -4.22
N TYR A 195 -11.81 -8.22 -4.43
CA TYR A 195 -12.63 -9.38 -4.82
C TYR A 195 -13.29 -10.10 -3.65
N GLY A 196 -13.15 -9.57 -2.44
CA GLY A 196 -13.59 -10.14 -1.18
C GLY A 196 -12.42 -10.72 -0.38
N TRP A 197 -12.63 -10.90 0.91
CA TRP A 197 -11.69 -11.56 1.83
C TRP A 197 -12.48 -12.11 3.03
N ASP A 198 -11.86 -12.95 3.88
CA ASP A 198 -12.47 -13.46 5.10
C ASP A 198 -12.74 -12.41 6.20
N TRP A 199 -12.37 -11.14 5.90
CA TRP A 199 -12.67 -9.93 6.68
C TRP A 199 -13.21 -8.80 5.78
N GLY A 200 -13.23 -8.94 4.46
CA GLY A 200 -13.45 -7.87 3.49
C GLY A 200 -14.69 -8.01 2.64
N ILE A 201 -15.33 -6.89 2.37
CA ILE A 201 -16.43 -6.79 1.41
C ILE A 201 -15.92 -7.02 -0.02
N ARG A 202 -16.74 -7.68 -0.87
CA ARG A 202 -16.48 -7.72 -2.31
C ARG A 202 -16.92 -6.42 -2.96
N MET A 203 -15.94 -5.66 -3.47
CA MET A 203 -16.17 -4.42 -4.21
C MET A 203 -15.08 -4.26 -5.27
N VAL A 204 -15.31 -4.81 -6.46
CA VAL A 204 -14.36 -4.75 -7.58
C VAL A 204 -14.48 -3.40 -8.27
N THR A 205 -13.67 -2.46 -7.83
CA THR A 205 -13.72 -1.05 -8.27
C THR A 205 -13.14 -0.85 -9.67
N SER A 206 -13.45 0.30 -10.27
CA SER A 206 -12.79 0.88 -11.45
C SER A 206 -12.73 2.38 -11.28
N GLY A 207 -11.67 3.05 -11.77
CA GLY A 207 -11.59 4.50 -11.71
C GLY A 207 -10.17 5.07 -11.68
N ILE A 208 -10.10 6.37 -11.56
CA ILE A 208 -8.84 7.13 -11.45
C ILE A 208 -8.55 7.30 -9.96
N TRP A 209 -7.91 6.30 -9.34
CA TRP A 209 -7.83 6.22 -7.89
C TRP A 209 -6.67 7.00 -7.26
N ARG A 210 -5.76 7.55 -8.08
CA ARG A 210 -4.65 8.42 -7.69
C ARG A 210 -4.62 9.68 -8.57
N PRO A 211 -3.87 10.73 -8.19
CA PRO A 211 -3.83 12.00 -8.91
C PRO A 211 -3.48 11.87 -10.40
N VAL A 212 -3.98 12.84 -11.18
CA VAL A 212 -3.63 13.06 -12.59
C VAL A 212 -2.99 14.43 -12.73
N THR A 213 -1.81 14.49 -13.36
CA THR A 213 -1.12 15.75 -13.61
C THR A 213 -0.63 15.84 -15.06
N ILE A 214 -0.50 17.05 -15.56
CA ILE A 214 0.28 17.33 -16.77
C ILE A 214 1.48 18.18 -16.35
N ARG A 215 2.68 17.78 -16.80
CA ARG A 215 3.94 18.41 -16.44
C ARG A 215 4.63 18.90 -17.70
N PHE A 216 5.07 20.15 -17.66
CA PHE A 216 5.78 20.78 -18.77
C PHE A 216 7.24 21.01 -18.37
N TYR A 217 8.16 20.61 -19.23
CA TYR A 217 9.60 20.67 -18.97
C TYR A 217 10.35 21.44 -20.06
N ASP A 218 11.46 22.06 -19.66
CA ASP A 218 12.47 22.61 -20.56
C ASP A 218 13.76 21.81 -20.40
N ALA A 219 14.42 21.53 -21.52
CA ALA A 219 15.74 20.94 -21.65
C ALA A 219 15.93 19.54 -21.02
N ALA A 220 15.58 19.35 -19.74
CA ALA A 220 15.77 18.08 -19.04
C ALA A 220 14.71 17.81 -17.97
N SER A 221 14.52 16.54 -17.58
CA SER A 221 13.70 16.10 -16.45
C SER A 221 14.44 15.04 -15.64
N ILE A 222 14.13 14.93 -14.34
CA ILE A 222 14.61 13.83 -13.48
C ILE A 222 13.51 12.77 -13.45
N SER A 223 13.84 11.56 -13.89
CA SER A 223 12.91 10.41 -13.88
C SER A 223 13.06 9.54 -12.64
N ASP A 224 14.22 9.57 -11.98
CA ASP A 224 14.49 8.84 -10.74
C ASP A 224 15.62 9.51 -9.95
N TYR A 225 15.45 9.58 -8.62
CA TYR A 225 16.48 10.07 -7.71
C TYR A 225 16.56 9.17 -6.50
N HIS A 226 17.72 8.54 -6.29
CA HIS A 226 17.99 7.64 -5.18
C HIS A 226 19.18 8.15 -4.35
N VAL A 227 18.96 8.40 -3.06
CA VAL A 227 20.03 8.72 -2.11
C VAL A 227 20.49 7.43 -1.43
N LYS A 228 21.54 6.83 -1.99
CA LYS A 228 22.07 5.55 -1.54
C LYS A 228 23.11 5.76 -0.45
N GLN A 229 22.90 5.12 0.72
CA GLN A 229 23.86 5.11 1.83
C GLN A 229 24.92 4.05 1.58
N LEU A 230 26.19 4.46 1.35
CA LEU A 230 27.31 3.55 1.11
C LEU A 230 27.97 3.07 2.42
N ALA A 231 28.10 3.98 3.40
CA ALA A 231 28.64 3.68 4.71
C ALA A 231 28.08 4.66 5.76
N LEU A 232 27.94 4.18 6.99
CA LEU A 232 27.48 4.98 8.12
C LEU A 232 28.29 4.65 9.36
N THR A 233 28.98 5.68 9.90
CA THR A 233 29.66 5.66 11.21
C THR A 233 29.12 6.80 12.08
N ASP A 234 29.59 6.92 13.32
CA ASP A 234 29.21 8.06 14.17
C ASP A 234 29.86 9.38 13.70
N GLN A 235 30.93 9.31 12.90
CA GLN A 235 31.68 10.47 12.40
C GLN A 235 31.26 10.88 11.00
N LEU A 236 30.84 9.92 10.17
CA LEU A 236 30.63 10.18 8.76
C LEU A 236 29.58 9.22 8.17
N ALA A 237 28.68 9.78 7.36
CA ALA A 237 27.86 9.02 6.40
C ALA A 237 28.38 9.34 4.99
N ASN A 238 28.74 8.28 4.25
CA ASN A 238 29.08 8.39 2.82
C ASN A 238 27.88 8.00 1.98
N LEU A 239 27.50 8.87 1.05
CA LEU A 239 26.30 8.72 0.23
C LEU A 239 26.62 8.81 -1.26
N SER A 240 25.81 8.18 -2.08
CA SER A 240 25.77 8.36 -3.52
C SER A 240 24.39 8.86 -3.92
N ASN A 241 24.33 10.02 -4.58
CA ASN A 241 23.11 10.55 -5.16
C ASN A 241 23.02 10.04 -6.60
N GLU A 242 22.18 9.04 -6.81
CA GLU A 242 22.02 8.36 -8.11
C GLU A 242 20.81 8.96 -8.82
N LEU A 243 21.03 9.56 -9.99
CA LEU A 243 20.00 10.22 -10.80
C LEU A 243 19.85 9.54 -12.15
N GLU A 244 18.61 9.38 -12.58
CA GLU A 244 18.24 9.12 -13.96
C GLU A 244 17.67 10.41 -14.55
N ILE A 245 18.43 11.02 -15.49
CA ILE A 245 18.11 12.33 -16.08
C ILE A 245 17.81 12.13 -17.57
N ASN A 246 16.64 12.59 -17.99
CA ASN A 246 16.28 12.61 -19.41
C ASN A 246 16.62 13.97 -20.02
N ASN A 247 17.60 14.01 -20.91
CA ASN A 247 17.83 15.16 -21.78
C ASN A 247 16.82 15.11 -22.92
N ILE A 248 15.87 16.02 -22.89
CA ILE A 248 14.75 16.12 -23.82
C ILE A 248 15.19 16.62 -25.21
N LEU A 249 16.33 17.35 -25.27
CA LEU A 249 16.80 17.95 -26.48
C LEU A 249 17.49 16.92 -27.41
N PRO A 250 17.40 17.09 -28.75
CA PRO A 250 18.05 16.17 -29.71
C PRO A 250 19.56 16.41 -29.84
N ARG A 251 20.18 17.12 -28.90
CA ARG A 251 21.62 17.49 -28.88
C ARG A 251 22.19 17.35 -27.48
N PRO A 252 23.49 17.16 -27.33
CA PRO A 252 24.14 17.20 -26.01
C PRO A 252 23.84 18.51 -25.28
N LEU A 253 23.59 18.41 -23.98
CA LEU A 253 23.22 19.50 -23.09
C LEU A 253 24.30 19.68 -22.02
N GLN A 254 24.87 20.88 -21.92
CA GLN A 254 25.74 21.26 -20.80
C GLN A 254 24.84 21.62 -19.60
N ALA A 255 25.03 20.96 -18.48
CA ALA A 255 24.27 21.19 -17.29
C ALA A 255 25.14 21.11 -16.04
N GLU A 256 24.67 21.68 -14.95
CA GLU A 256 25.17 21.46 -13.60
C GLU A 256 24.15 20.61 -12.84
N VAL A 257 24.61 19.56 -12.17
CA VAL A 257 23.79 18.84 -11.15
C VAL A 257 24.20 19.38 -9.80
N ARG A 258 23.24 19.90 -9.04
CA ARG A 258 23.42 20.39 -7.68
C ARG A 258 22.65 19.51 -6.71
N ILE A 259 23.35 19.02 -5.68
CA ILE A 259 22.73 18.30 -4.56
C ILE A 259 22.78 19.20 -3.35
N ASN A 260 21.62 19.48 -2.79
CA ASN A 260 21.45 20.23 -1.55
C ASN A 260 21.09 19.29 -0.42
N THR A 261 21.65 19.54 0.77
CA THR A 261 21.38 18.76 1.98
C THR A 261 21.18 19.70 3.16
N SER A 262 20.08 19.51 3.90
CA SER A 262 19.83 20.25 5.15
C SER A 262 19.28 19.31 6.24
N PHE A 263 19.37 19.77 7.51
CA PHE A 263 18.87 19.05 8.65
C PHE A 263 18.28 20.03 9.67
N GLU A 264 16.99 19.90 10.01
CA GLU A 264 16.31 20.69 11.04
C GLU A 264 16.52 22.20 10.94
N GLY A 265 16.40 22.76 9.74
CA GLY A 265 16.58 24.20 9.49
C GLY A 265 18.04 24.68 9.61
N SER A 266 19.01 23.74 9.66
CA SER A 266 20.43 24.10 9.52
C SER A 266 20.70 24.74 8.17
N ALA A 267 21.81 25.46 8.06
CA ALA A 267 22.27 26.00 6.78
C ALA A 267 22.43 24.88 5.74
N GLU A 268 21.85 25.08 4.57
CA GLU A 268 21.94 24.14 3.46
C GLU A 268 23.40 24.00 2.99
N LYS A 269 23.80 22.74 2.80
CA LYS A 269 25.08 22.40 2.16
C LYS A 269 24.81 22.00 0.73
N SER A 270 25.58 22.56 -0.20
CA SER A 270 25.44 22.27 -1.63
C SER A 270 26.73 21.72 -2.20
N ILE A 271 26.62 20.72 -3.05
CA ILE A 271 27.68 20.25 -3.93
C ILE A 271 27.21 20.34 -5.38
N SER A 272 28.08 20.75 -6.27
CA SER A 272 27.74 20.92 -7.70
C SER A 272 28.75 20.19 -8.57
N GLN A 273 28.27 19.62 -9.67
CA GLN A 273 29.10 18.98 -10.69
C GLN A 273 28.62 19.37 -12.09
N ALA A 274 29.53 19.91 -12.90
CA ALA A 274 29.25 20.13 -14.30
C ALA A 274 29.29 18.82 -15.09
N ILE A 275 28.29 18.62 -15.94
CA ILE A 275 28.08 17.39 -16.72
C ILE A 275 27.66 17.72 -18.15
N THR A 276 27.85 16.74 -19.05
CA THR A 276 27.31 16.78 -20.40
C THR A 276 26.32 15.67 -20.55
N LEU A 277 25.03 16.00 -20.63
CA LEU A 277 23.93 15.03 -20.84
C LEU A 277 23.81 14.74 -22.35
N GLN A 278 23.85 13.45 -22.70
CA GLN A 278 23.55 13.00 -24.06
C GLN A 278 22.03 13.03 -24.29
N PRO A 279 21.52 13.13 -25.53
CA PRO A 279 20.08 13.00 -25.80
C PRO A 279 19.47 11.72 -25.19
N GLY A 280 18.32 11.83 -24.55
CA GLY A 280 17.66 10.72 -23.86
C GLY A 280 18.16 10.49 -22.43
N ILE A 281 18.08 9.25 -21.96
CA ILE A 281 18.35 8.89 -20.56
C ILE A 281 19.84 8.87 -20.25
N ASN A 282 20.22 9.52 -19.15
CA ASN A 282 21.57 9.57 -18.61
C ASN A 282 21.56 9.13 -17.15
N HIS A 283 22.50 8.30 -16.74
CA HIS A 283 22.71 7.91 -15.35
C HIS A 283 23.89 8.66 -14.77
N VAL A 284 23.64 9.39 -13.67
CA VAL A 284 24.63 10.26 -13.02
C VAL A 284 24.70 9.89 -11.53
N SER A 285 25.92 9.79 -11.01
CA SER A 285 26.17 9.52 -9.59
C SER A 285 27.03 10.63 -9.00
N ILE A 286 26.53 11.31 -7.97
CA ILE A 286 27.20 12.40 -7.27
C ILE A 286 27.48 11.96 -5.83
N PRO A 287 28.74 11.78 -5.43
CA PRO A 287 29.07 11.45 -4.05
C PRO A 287 28.79 12.64 -3.12
N SER A 288 28.30 12.36 -1.93
CA SER A 288 28.11 13.34 -0.85
C SER A 288 28.41 12.75 0.52
N GLU A 289 28.62 13.64 1.49
CA GLU A 289 28.97 13.25 2.86
C GLU A 289 28.19 14.05 3.89
N VAL A 290 27.79 13.39 4.97
CA VAL A 290 27.21 14.02 6.18
C VAL A 290 28.14 13.76 7.34
N ALA A 291 28.79 14.82 7.83
CA ALA A 291 29.68 14.73 9.00
C ALA A 291 28.84 14.67 10.29
N SER A 292 29.27 13.83 11.24
CA SER A 292 28.59 13.60 12.53
C SER A 292 27.09 13.37 12.37
N PRO A 293 26.66 12.35 11.59
CA PRO A 293 25.27 12.16 11.25
C PRO A 293 24.41 11.83 12.47
N VAL A 294 23.24 12.47 12.56
CA VAL A 294 22.19 12.09 13.49
C VAL A 294 21.44 10.90 12.89
N ARG A 295 21.47 9.76 13.57
CA ARG A 295 20.84 8.54 13.07
C ARG A 295 19.33 8.60 13.23
N TRP A 296 18.61 8.07 12.25
CA TRP A 296 17.18 7.78 12.38
C TRP A 296 16.98 6.62 13.37
N MET A 297 16.03 6.77 14.29
CA MET A 297 15.76 5.78 15.33
C MET A 297 14.30 5.32 15.30
N PRO A 298 14.05 4.01 15.57
CA PRO A 298 12.70 3.50 15.72
C PRO A 298 11.96 4.11 16.91
N ASN A 299 10.62 4.09 16.85
CA ASN A 299 9.76 4.52 17.96
C ASN A 299 10.15 3.83 19.28
N GLY A 300 10.29 4.64 20.34
CA GLY A 300 10.73 4.21 21.67
C GLY A 300 12.25 4.09 21.85
N TRP A 301 13.07 4.35 20.81
CA TRP A 301 14.53 4.27 20.89
C TRP A 301 15.24 5.61 20.73
N GLY A 302 14.57 6.61 20.21
CA GLY A 302 15.12 7.92 19.98
C GLY A 302 14.34 8.71 18.94
N LYS A 303 14.99 9.73 18.37
CA LYS A 303 14.38 10.59 17.37
C LYS A 303 14.45 9.95 15.99
N PRO A 304 13.35 9.90 15.23
CA PRO A 304 13.35 9.52 13.82
C PRO A 304 13.87 10.68 12.95
N ALA A 305 15.19 10.91 13.01
CA ALA A 305 15.84 12.06 12.37
C ALA A 305 15.85 11.92 10.84
N LEU A 306 15.37 12.95 10.14
CA LEU A 306 15.29 13.01 8.68
C LEU A 306 16.07 14.20 8.15
N TYR A 307 16.85 13.97 7.11
CA TYR A 307 17.58 14.98 6.33
C TYR A 307 16.82 15.30 5.06
N ASP A 308 16.73 16.56 4.70
CA ASP A 308 16.22 17.01 3.41
C ASP A 308 17.31 16.94 2.36
N PHE A 309 17.07 16.22 1.27
CA PHE A 309 17.92 16.14 0.10
C PHE A 309 17.17 16.65 -1.12
N SER A 310 17.76 17.56 -1.91
CA SER A 310 17.23 17.91 -3.23
C SER A 310 18.31 17.80 -4.30
N ALA A 311 17.90 17.32 -5.47
CA ALA A 311 18.73 17.29 -6.67
C ALA A 311 18.16 18.26 -7.70
N GLN A 312 18.98 19.20 -8.16
CA GLN A 312 18.61 20.21 -9.15
C GLN A 312 19.45 20.04 -10.42
N ILE A 313 18.79 20.14 -11.57
CA ILE A 313 19.43 20.25 -12.87
C ILE A 313 19.40 21.71 -13.28
N ILE A 314 20.60 22.31 -13.51
CA ILE A 314 20.74 23.71 -13.82
C ILE A 314 21.33 23.85 -15.24
N VAL A 315 20.63 24.61 -16.07
CA VAL A 315 21.02 24.93 -17.45
C VAL A 315 20.98 26.45 -17.63
N GLU A 316 22.07 27.05 -18.10
CA GLU A 316 22.16 28.51 -18.29
C GLU A 316 21.70 29.29 -17.03
N ASP A 317 22.22 28.88 -15.86
CA ASP A 317 21.92 29.44 -14.53
C ASP A 317 20.44 29.33 -14.08
N LYS A 318 19.63 28.52 -14.74
CA LYS A 318 18.24 28.26 -14.38
C LYS A 318 18.03 26.81 -13.91
N VAL A 319 17.31 26.60 -12.83
CA VAL A 319 16.85 25.28 -12.42
C VAL A 319 15.77 24.84 -13.40
N VAL A 320 16.01 23.77 -14.15
CA VAL A 320 15.08 23.21 -15.15
C VAL A 320 14.35 21.98 -14.63
N ALA A 321 14.92 21.28 -13.65
CA ALA A 321 14.29 20.16 -12.96
C ALA A 321 14.78 20.07 -11.52
N GLU A 322 13.91 19.67 -10.60
CA GLU A 322 14.22 19.42 -9.20
C GLU A 322 13.43 18.21 -8.69
N GLN A 323 14.08 17.39 -7.84
CA GLN A 323 13.42 16.32 -7.09
C GLN A 323 14.00 16.26 -5.68
N SER A 324 13.12 16.05 -4.67
CA SER A 324 13.50 16.08 -3.25
C SER A 324 13.02 14.83 -2.52
N HIS A 325 13.81 14.41 -1.52
CA HIS A 325 13.49 13.32 -0.60
C HIS A 325 13.91 13.65 0.81
N ARG A 326 13.19 13.09 1.80
CA ARG A 326 13.60 13.09 3.21
C ARG A 326 14.25 11.74 3.53
N ILE A 327 15.49 11.76 3.99
CA ILE A 327 16.35 10.60 4.16
C ILE A 327 16.70 10.40 5.63
N GLY A 328 16.38 9.23 6.19
CA GLY A 328 16.85 8.84 7.51
C GLY A 328 18.11 7.99 7.43
N LEU A 329 19.20 8.49 8.00
CA LEU A 329 20.49 7.78 8.02
C LEU A 329 20.48 6.70 9.10
N ARG A 330 20.49 5.44 8.73
CA ARG A 330 20.45 4.29 9.64
C ARG A 330 20.96 3.03 8.98
N THR A 331 21.27 2.01 9.76
CA THR A 331 21.40 0.63 9.28
C THR A 331 20.21 -0.19 9.76
N VAL A 332 19.61 -0.96 8.84
CA VAL A 332 18.57 -1.96 9.17
C VAL A 332 18.92 -3.24 8.42
N ARG A 333 19.02 -4.34 9.14
CA ARG A 333 19.13 -5.66 8.52
C ARG A 333 18.18 -6.65 9.21
N LEU A 334 17.69 -7.61 8.49
CA LEU A 334 17.07 -8.81 9.04
C LEU A 334 18.17 -9.82 9.33
N VAL A 335 18.29 -10.26 10.57
CA VAL A 335 19.22 -11.31 10.98
C VAL A 335 18.49 -12.65 10.91
N ASN A 336 18.81 -13.41 9.87
CA ASN A 336 18.29 -14.74 9.61
C ASN A 336 19.49 -15.68 9.48
N GLU A 337 19.99 -16.14 10.64
CA GLU A 337 21.25 -16.91 10.75
C GLU A 337 21.03 -18.14 11.62
N LYS A 338 21.73 -19.23 11.26
CA LYS A 338 21.69 -20.46 12.05
C LYS A 338 22.32 -20.25 13.43
N ASP A 339 21.63 -20.73 14.47
CA ASP A 339 22.09 -20.73 15.85
C ASP A 339 21.81 -22.10 16.52
N LYS A 340 22.02 -22.18 17.84
CA LYS A 340 21.80 -23.41 18.63
C LYS A 340 20.32 -23.85 18.68
N ASP A 341 19.39 -22.91 18.46
CA ASP A 341 17.94 -23.11 18.58
C ASP A 341 17.25 -23.22 17.21
N GLY A 342 18.03 -23.15 16.10
CA GLY A 342 17.54 -23.27 14.72
C GLY A 342 18.06 -22.16 13.81
N GLU A 343 17.20 -21.22 13.42
CA GLU A 343 17.53 -20.09 12.56
C GLU A 343 16.83 -18.83 13.09
N SER A 344 17.63 -17.83 13.46
CA SER A 344 17.14 -16.58 14.02
C SER A 344 16.27 -15.80 13.02
N PHE A 345 15.41 -14.92 13.54
CA PHE A 345 14.68 -13.99 12.72
C PHE A 345 14.39 -12.72 13.52
N TYR A 346 15.14 -11.65 13.27
CA TYR A 346 14.94 -10.38 13.98
C TYR A 346 15.55 -9.20 13.23
N PHE A 347 15.01 -8.03 13.46
CA PHE A 347 15.61 -6.78 12.96
C PHE A 347 16.74 -6.33 13.86
N GLU A 348 17.86 -5.98 13.25
CA GLU A 348 18.95 -5.23 13.87
C GLU A 348 18.96 -3.82 13.32
N VAL A 349 18.77 -2.82 14.17
CA VAL A 349 18.74 -1.40 13.79
C VAL A 349 19.92 -0.68 14.41
N ASN A 350 20.73 -0.03 13.60
CA ASN A 350 21.94 0.68 14.04
C ASN A 350 22.89 -0.21 14.87
N GLY A 351 22.99 -1.51 14.52
CA GLY A 351 23.83 -2.49 15.20
C GLY A 351 23.23 -3.06 16.49
N VAL A 352 21.96 -2.77 16.81
CA VAL A 352 21.30 -3.23 18.04
C VAL A 352 20.12 -4.15 17.68
N PRO A 353 20.07 -5.39 18.20
CA PRO A 353 18.92 -6.28 18.05
C PRO A 353 17.64 -5.66 18.62
N MET A 354 16.58 -5.61 17.81
CA MET A 354 15.31 -5.01 18.17
C MET A 354 14.21 -6.07 18.32
N PHE A 355 13.46 -6.02 19.42
CA PHE A 355 12.21 -6.73 19.52
C PHE A 355 11.13 -5.98 18.73
N ALA A 356 10.62 -6.59 17.66
CA ALA A 356 9.55 -6.04 16.84
C ALA A 356 8.21 -6.10 17.58
N LYS A 357 7.55 -4.95 17.70
CA LYS A 357 6.23 -4.79 18.31
C LYS A 357 5.32 -4.12 17.29
N GLY A 358 4.28 -4.81 16.87
CA GLY A 358 3.42 -4.22 15.84
C GLY A 358 2.24 -5.07 15.44
N ALA A 359 1.78 -4.85 14.22
CA ALA A 359 0.63 -5.51 13.67
C ALA A 359 0.70 -5.62 12.14
N ASN A 360 -0.19 -6.43 11.58
CA ASN A 360 -0.42 -6.49 10.14
C ASN A 360 -1.44 -5.41 9.75
N TYR A 361 -1.08 -4.61 8.76
CA TYR A 361 -1.90 -3.54 8.21
C TYR A 361 -2.55 -4.00 6.91
N ILE A 362 -3.87 -3.79 6.81
CA ILE A 362 -4.67 -3.97 5.61
C ILE A 362 -5.18 -2.60 5.13
N PRO A 363 -5.70 -2.45 3.89
CA PRO A 363 -6.27 -1.19 3.45
C PRO A 363 -7.34 -0.65 4.42
N GLN A 364 -7.28 0.65 4.73
CA GLN A 364 -8.14 1.28 5.74
C GLN A 364 -9.60 1.46 5.30
N ASP A 365 -9.88 1.33 4.00
CA ASP A 365 -11.21 1.49 3.44
C ASP A 365 -11.36 0.63 2.17
N ALA A 366 -12.52 0.05 1.96
CA ALA A 366 -12.82 -0.65 0.72
C ALA A 366 -12.83 0.31 -0.49
N LEU A 367 -13.12 1.59 -0.26
CA LEU A 367 -12.95 2.69 -1.19
C LEU A 367 -11.68 3.47 -0.83
N LEU A 368 -10.54 3.09 -1.36
CA LEU A 368 -9.20 3.62 -1.01
C LEU A 368 -9.12 5.14 -1.01
N THR A 369 -9.87 5.80 -1.89
CA THR A 369 -9.91 7.27 -2.03
C THR A 369 -10.60 8.00 -0.87
N ASN A 370 -11.27 7.26 0.04
CA ASN A 370 -11.83 7.81 1.28
C ASN A 370 -10.78 7.97 2.40
N VAL A 371 -9.57 7.42 2.22
CA VAL A 371 -8.53 7.51 3.26
C VAL A 371 -7.88 8.89 3.21
N THR A 372 -8.30 9.75 4.14
CA THR A 372 -7.80 11.13 4.25
C THR A 372 -6.45 11.19 4.95
N THR A 373 -5.79 12.35 4.86
CA THR A 373 -4.55 12.62 5.59
C THR A 373 -4.76 12.49 7.11
N GLU A 374 -5.89 12.95 7.63
CA GLU A 374 -6.24 12.87 9.05
C GLU A 374 -6.42 11.41 9.52
N ARG A 375 -6.96 10.52 8.66
CA ARG A 375 -7.03 9.07 8.98
C ARG A 375 -5.65 8.47 9.09
N TYR A 376 -4.73 8.76 8.17
CA TYR A 376 -3.34 8.32 8.27
C TYR A 376 -2.66 8.89 9.52
N GLN A 377 -2.78 10.18 9.80
CA GLN A 377 -2.22 10.81 11.00
C GLN A 377 -2.76 10.19 12.29
N THR A 378 -4.05 9.90 12.34
CA THR A 378 -4.68 9.22 13.47
C THR A 378 -4.12 7.83 13.64
N LEU A 379 -4.03 7.04 12.57
CA LEU A 379 -3.46 5.70 12.59
C LEU A 379 -2.02 5.71 13.15
N PHE A 380 -1.15 6.57 12.63
CA PHE A 380 0.24 6.63 13.09
C PHE A 380 0.41 7.17 14.51
N ARG A 381 -0.47 8.08 14.94
CA ARG A 381 -0.54 8.48 16.35
C ARG A 381 -0.86 7.28 17.24
N ASP A 382 -1.89 6.51 16.90
CA ASP A 382 -2.35 5.36 17.66
C ASP A 382 -1.28 4.23 17.68
N ILE A 383 -0.62 3.96 16.55
CA ILE A 383 0.53 3.06 16.43
C ILE A 383 1.65 3.48 17.40
N ARG A 384 2.01 4.76 17.40
CA ARG A 384 3.07 5.30 18.26
C ARG A 384 2.70 5.22 19.73
N GLU A 385 1.46 5.62 20.10
CA GLU A 385 0.96 5.60 21.48
C GLU A 385 0.82 4.17 22.02
N ALA A 386 0.54 3.19 21.15
CA ALA A 386 0.58 1.77 21.48
C ALA A 386 2.03 1.21 21.61
N ASN A 387 3.06 2.05 21.47
CA ASN A 387 4.48 1.69 21.51
C ASN A 387 4.89 0.66 20.44
N MET A 388 4.23 0.61 19.32
CA MET A 388 4.64 -0.19 18.17
C MET A 388 5.85 0.45 17.48
N ASN A 389 6.66 -0.38 16.84
CA ASN A 389 7.86 0.04 16.10
C ASN A 389 7.98 -0.63 14.72
N VAL A 390 7.08 -1.53 14.38
CA VAL A 390 7.02 -2.23 13.08
C VAL A 390 5.56 -2.35 12.65
N ILE A 391 5.28 -2.14 11.36
CA ILE A 391 4.02 -2.46 10.71
C ILE A 391 4.31 -3.29 9.46
N ARG A 392 3.58 -4.38 9.25
CA ARG A 392 3.61 -5.14 8.01
C ARG A 392 2.47 -4.69 7.11
N VAL A 393 2.80 -4.18 5.93
CA VAL A 393 1.84 -3.92 4.85
C VAL A 393 1.61 -5.24 4.12
N TRP A 394 0.46 -5.83 4.37
CA TRP A 394 0.10 -7.19 3.97
C TRP A 394 -0.17 -7.32 2.46
N GLY A 395 0.22 -8.47 1.87
CA GLY A 395 0.25 -8.70 0.42
C GLY A 395 -1.10 -8.88 -0.29
N GLY A 396 -2.21 -8.97 0.42
CA GLY A 396 -3.55 -8.99 -0.18
C GLY A 396 -4.18 -7.61 -0.36
N GLY A 397 -3.48 -6.54 0.04
CA GLY A 397 -3.94 -5.15 0.00
C GLY A 397 -3.42 -4.37 -1.21
N THR A 398 -2.80 -3.23 -0.92
CA THR A 398 -2.19 -2.33 -1.92
C THR A 398 -0.89 -1.75 -1.40
N TYR A 399 -0.02 -1.28 -2.32
CA TYR A 399 1.06 -0.38 -1.93
C TYR A 399 0.42 0.95 -1.54
N GLU A 400 0.64 1.38 -0.30
CA GLU A 400 -0.04 2.53 0.26
C GLU A 400 0.34 3.86 -0.42
N ASP A 401 -0.41 4.90 -0.10
CA ASP A 401 -0.13 6.29 -0.49
C ASP A 401 1.20 6.76 0.14
N ASP A 402 1.90 7.68 -0.53
CA ASP A 402 3.20 8.19 -0.05
C ASP A 402 3.11 8.79 1.36
N ARG A 403 1.96 9.38 1.72
CA ARG A 403 1.69 9.89 3.08
C ARG A 403 1.83 8.84 4.17
N PHE A 404 1.51 7.56 3.87
CA PHE A 404 1.69 6.45 4.80
C PHE A 404 3.17 6.24 5.13
N TYR A 405 4.01 6.21 4.10
CA TYR A 405 5.46 5.98 4.29
C TYR A 405 6.15 7.21 4.88
N ASP A 406 5.73 8.41 4.50
CA ASP A 406 6.19 9.67 5.11
C ASP A 406 5.91 9.70 6.61
N LEU A 407 4.69 9.33 7.01
CA LEU A 407 4.32 9.25 8.42
C LEU A 407 5.04 8.11 9.15
N ALA A 408 5.32 6.98 8.48
CA ALA A 408 6.15 5.92 9.05
C ALA A 408 7.57 6.42 9.33
N ASP A 409 8.17 7.15 8.38
CA ASP A 409 9.49 7.79 8.54
C ASP A 409 9.51 8.77 9.71
N GLU A 410 8.51 9.66 9.79
CA GLU A 410 8.38 10.69 10.83
C GLU A 410 8.13 10.14 12.23
N ASN A 411 7.46 8.99 12.32
CA ASN A 411 7.10 8.38 13.59
C ASN A 411 8.05 7.24 14.03
N GLY A 412 9.08 6.94 13.25
CA GLY A 412 10.03 5.88 13.59
C GLY A 412 9.44 4.48 13.50
N ILE A 413 8.54 4.23 12.57
CA ILE A 413 7.87 2.94 12.41
C ILE A 413 8.49 2.19 11.23
N LEU A 414 9.13 1.07 11.47
CA LEU A 414 9.63 0.21 10.39
C LEU A 414 8.47 -0.40 9.61
N VAL A 415 8.64 -0.46 8.30
CA VAL A 415 7.67 -1.06 7.37
C VAL A 415 8.26 -2.36 6.80
N TRP A 416 7.60 -3.46 7.07
CA TRP A 416 7.74 -4.72 6.36
C TRP A 416 6.77 -4.67 5.17
N GLN A 417 7.28 -4.58 3.95
CA GLN A 417 6.47 -4.44 2.75
C GLN A 417 6.33 -5.75 2.00
N ASP A 418 5.11 -6.27 1.91
CA ASP A 418 4.81 -7.37 0.99
C ASP A 418 4.60 -6.83 -0.44
N PHE A 419 4.99 -7.62 -1.45
CA PHE A 419 4.43 -7.47 -2.80
C PHE A 419 2.99 -8.00 -2.80
N MET A 420 2.14 -7.45 -3.67
CA MET A 420 0.70 -7.70 -3.64
C MET A 420 0.33 -9.07 -4.19
N PHE A 421 0.59 -10.10 -3.37
CA PHE A 421 0.30 -11.51 -3.60
C PHE A 421 -0.07 -12.20 -2.27
N ALA A 422 -1.20 -12.92 -2.23
CA ALA A 422 -1.64 -13.58 -0.99
C ALA A 422 -2.44 -14.86 -1.25
N CYS A 423 -2.17 -15.89 -0.45
CA CYS A 423 -2.98 -17.08 -0.18
C CYS A 423 -3.33 -17.99 -1.39
N THR A 424 -2.91 -17.67 -2.61
CA THR A 424 -3.22 -18.44 -3.81
C THR A 424 -2.05 -18.43 -4.78
N PRO A 425 -1.80 -19.48 -5.57
CA PRO A 425 -0.85 -19.44 -6.68
C PRO A 425 -1.37 -18.49 -7.79
N TYR A 426 -0.44 -17.92 -8.54
CA TYR A 426 -0.72 -16.96 -9.61
C TYR A 426 -0.21 -17.47 -10.97
N PRO A 427 -0.78 -16.97 -12.09
CA PRO A 427 -0.26 -17.23 -13.43
C PRO A 427 1.20 -16.81 -13.56
N SER A 428 1.93 -17.47 -14.46
CA SER A 428 3.34 -17.16 -14.73
C SER A 428 3.68 -17.15 -16.22
N ASP A 429 2.69 -16.85 -17.04
CA ASP A 429 2.90 -16.59 -18.47
C ASP A 429 3.72 -15.29 -18.67
N PRO A 430 4.35 -15.11 -19.84
CA PRO A 430 5.22 -13.96 -20.08
C PRO A 430 4.53 -12.59 -19.93
N THR A 431 3.23 -12.51 -20.23
CA THR A 431 2.47 -11.24 -20.12
C THR A 431 2.24 -10.90 -18.66
N PHE A 432 1.85 -11.87 -17.84
CA PHE A 432 1.67 -11.66 -16.41
C PHE A 432 3.00 -11.30 -15.73
N LEU A 433 4.08 -12.03 -16.04
CA LEU A 433 5.41 -11.73 -15.49
C LEU A 433 5.88 -10.32 -15.85
N LYS A 434 5.63 -9.85 -17.07
CA LYS A 434 5.97 -8.46 -17.47
C LYS A 434 5.19 -7.40 -16.68
N ARG A 435 3.91 -7.64 -16.37
CA ARG A 435 3.12 -6.75 -15.51
C ARG A 435 3.69 -6.69 -14.09
N VAL A 436 4.04 -7.85 -13.54
CA VAL A 436 4.67 -7.95 -12.21
C VAL A 436 6.04 -7.26 -12.18
N GLU A 437 6.85 -7.42 -13.24
CA GLU A 437 8.13 -6.72 -13.36
C GLU A 437 7.97 -5.21 -13.33
N ALA A 438 7.05 -4.68 -14.13
CA ALA A 438 6.77 -3.23 -14.16
C ALA A 438 6.31 -2.71 -12.78
N GLU A 439 5.43 -3.47 -12.11
CA GLU A 439 4.94 -3.18 -10.77
C GLU A 439 6.07 -3.16 -9.73
N ALA A 440 6.91 -4.19 -9.73
CA ALA A 440 8.04 -4.29 -8.80
C ALA A 440 9.01 -3.12 -9.02
N CYS A 441 9.41 -2.84 -10.28
CA CYS A 441 10.30 -1.74 -10.59
C CYS A 441 9.74 -0.39 -10.15
N TYR A 442 8.46 -0.12 -10.41
CA TYR A 442 7.81 1.13 -10.02
C TYR A 442 7.79 1.31 -8.50
N ASN A 443 7.31 0.32 -7.76
CA ASN A 443 7.15 0.47 -6.30
C ASN A 443 8.48 0.39 -5.55
N ILE A 444 9.47 -0.39 -6.00
CA ILE A 444 10.81 -0.38 -5.40
C ILE A 444 11.45 1.00 -5.55
N ARG A 445 11.44 1.61 -6.74
CA ARG A 445 11.97 2.95 -6.98
C ARG A 445 11.26 4.00 -6.12
N ARG A 446 9.94 3.94 -6.03
CA ARG A 446 9.11 4.85 -5.23
C ARG A 446 9.42 4.77 -3.72
N LEU A 447 9.67 3.57 -3.19
CA LEU A 447 9.73 3.32 -1.74
C LEU A 447 11.15 3.23 -1.17
N ARG A 448 12.17 2.95 -1.98
CA ARG A 448 13.54 2.65 -1.49
C ARG A 448 14.22 3.80 -0.74
N ASN A 449 13.79 5.06 -0.92
CA ASN A 449 14.31 6.20 -0.17
C ASN A 449 13.75 6.33 1.25
N HIS A 450 12.64 5.65 1.59
CA HIS A 450 12.04 5.74 2.90
C HIS A 450 12.90 5.08 3.99
N ALA A 451 13.15 5.84 5.06
CA ALA A 451 13.88 5.34 6.22
C ALA A 451 13.15 4.20 6.94
N SER A 452 11.83 4.24 6.93
CA SER A 452 10.96 3.22 7.51
C SER A 452 11.03 1.88 6.79
N LEU A 453 11.26 1.84 5.48
CA LEU A 453 11.30 0.59 4.73
C LEU A 453 12.41 -0.33 5.26
N ALA A 454 12.01 -1.46 5.87
CA ALA A 454 12.93 -2.40 6.51
C ALA A 454 13.27 -3.59 5.62
N MET A 455 12.29 -4.15 4.93
CA MET A 455 12.45 -5.33 4.09
C MET A 455 11.34 -5.47 3.05
N TRP A 456 11.59 -6.31 2.05
CA TRP A 456 10.62 -6.77 1.06
C TRP A 456 10.23 -8.22 1.31
N CYS A 457 8.95 -8.54 1.16
CA CYS A 457 8.44 -9.90 1.21
C CYS A 457 7.69 -10.23 -0.08
N GLY A 458 7.96 -11.39 -0.67
CA GLY A 458 7.39 -11.79 -1.96
C GLY A 458 5.89 -12.00 -1.91
N ASN A 459 5.38 -12.64 -0.86
CA ASN A 459 3.96 -12.95 -0.75
C ASN A 459 3.55 -13.32 0.67
N ASN A 460 2.22 -13.31 0.91
CA ASN A 460 1.58 -13.89 2.08
C ASN A 460 1.14 -15.33 1.79
N GLU A 461 1.66 -16.30 2.54
CA GLU A 461 1.19 -17.70 2.68
C GLU A 461 1.12 -18.56 1.41
N ILE A 462 1.62 -18.13 0.24
CA ILE A 462 1.47 -18.89 -1.00
C ILE A 462 2.25 -20.21 -0.96
N LEU A 463 3.48 -20.21 -0.40
CA LEU A 463 4.24 -21.44 -0.27
C LEU A 463 3.60 -22.40 0.74
N GLU A 464 3.03 -21.84 1.82
CA GLU A 464 2.28 -22.58 2.81
C GLU A 464 1.04 -23.24 2.18
N ALA A 465 0.27 -22.47 1.41
CA ALA A 465 -0.90 -22.96 0.70
C ALA A 465 -0.53 -24.09 -0.28
N LEU A 466 0.49 -23.88 -1.11
CA LEU A 466 0.95 -24.87 -2.08
C LEU A 466 1.34 -26.19 -1.42
N LYS A 467 2.00 -26.15 -0.26
CA LYS A 467 2.52 -27.37 0.37
C LYS A 467 1.53 -28.06 1.29
N TYR A 468 0.63 -27.30 1.95
CA TYR A 468 -0.07 -27.83 3.12
C TYR A 468 -1.61 -27.64 3.11
N TRP A 469 -2.18 -26.86 2.15
CA TRP A 469 -3.62 -26.68 2.07
C TRP A 469 -4.31 -27.74 1.17
N GLY A 470 -3.60 -28.81 0.85
CA GLY A 470 -4.18 -29.97 0.17
C GLY A 470 -4.30 -29.84 -1.35
N PHE A 471 -3.62 -28.86 -1.96
CA PHE A 471 -3.65 -28.67 -3.42
C PHE A 471 -3.09 -29.85 -4.19
N ASP A 472 -2.12 -30.58 -3.59
CA ASP A 472 -1.58 -31.85 -4.11
C ASP A 472 -2.63 -32.96 -4.27
N LYS A 473 -3.73 -32.89 -3.51
CA LYS A 473 -4.83 -33.83 -3.56
C LYS A 473 -6.01 -33.34 -4.41
N ASN A 474 -6.15 -32.02 -4.52
CA ASN A 474 -7.29 -31.38 -5.18
C ASN A 474 -7.06 -31.13 -6.67
N PHE A 475 -5.81 -31.14 -7.14
CA PHE A 475 -5.45 -30.86 -8.52
C PHE A 475 -4.64 -32.01 -9.15
N PRO A 476 -4.77 -32.21 -10.47
CA PRO A 476 -3.88 -33.12 -11.21
C PRO A 476 -2.41 -32.77 -11.00
N PRO A 477 -1.49 -33.77 -10.97
CA PRO A 477 -0.07 -33.53 -10.69
C PRO A 477 0.60 -32.50 -11.60
N GLU A 478 0.24 -32.44 -12.89
CA GLU A 478 0.78 -31.50 -13.86
C GLU A 478 0.36 -30.05 -13.56
N ILE A 479 -0.89 -29.81 -13.10
CA ILE A 479 -1.39 -28.50 -12.69
C ILE A 479 -0.72 -28.08 -11.39
N TYR A 480 -0.64 -28.97 -10.42
CA TYR A 480 0.03 -28.70 -9.15
C TYR A 480 1.51 -28.33 -9.36
N GLN A 481 2.21 -29.03 -10.23
CA GLN A 481 3.59 -28.69 -10.59
C GLN A 481 3.71 -27.36 -11.34
N GLU A 482 2.70 -27.02 -12.18
CA GLU A 482 2.69 -25.70 -12.84
C GLU A 482 2.55 -24.56 -11.83
N MET A 483 1.72 -24.72 -10.80
CA MET A 483 1.61 -23.76 -9.70
C MET A 483 2.95 -23.53 -9.00
N PHE A 484 3.73 -24.60 -8.75
CA PHE A 484 5.09 -24.48 -8.18
C PHE A 484 6.07 -23.81 -9.13
N ARG A 485 6.01 -24.11 -10.43
CA ARG A 485 6.85 -23.41 -11.42
C ARG A 485 6.53 -21.92 -11.48
N GLY A 486 5.23 -21.56 -11.37
CA GLY A 486 4.80 -20.17 -11.27
C GLY A 486 5.34 -19.48 -10.02
N TYR A 487 5.25 -20.16 -8.88
CA TYR A 487 5.81 -19.70 -7.62
C TYR A 487 7.32 -19.41 -7.74
N ASP A 488 8.08 -20.36 -8.29
CA ASP A 488 9.53 -20.23 -8.45
C ASP A 488 9.91 -19.04 -9.35
N LYS A 489 9.23 -18.88 -10.51
CA LYS A 489 9.49 -17.77 -11.43
C LYS A 489 9.22 -16.40 -10.78
N LEU A 490 8.13 -16.27 -10.01
CA LEU A 490 7.75 -15.02 -9.37
C LEU A 490 8.64 -14.70 -8.16
N PHE A 491 8.68 -15.63 -7.19
CA PHE A 491 9.18 -15.34 -5.84
C PHE A 491 10.63 -15.75 -5.61
N HIS A 492 11.20 -16.66 -6.41
CA HIS A 492 12.60 -17.02 -6.33
C HIS A 492 13.45 -16.42 -7.46
N GLN A 493 12.84 -15.95 -8.56
CA GLN A 493 13.61 -15.43 -9.70
C GLN A 493 13.31 -13.95 -9.95
N LEU A 494 12.08 -13.58 -10.35
CA LEU A 494 11.73 -12.22 -10.79
C LEU A 494 11.87 -11.18 -9.68
N LEU A 495 11.11 -11.32 -8.59
CA LEU A 495 11.06 -10.32 -7.52
C LEU A 495 12.43 -10.13 -6.83
N PRO A 496 13.14 -11.18 -6.39
CA PRO A 496 14.46 -10.98 -5.79
C PRO A 496 15.49 -10.40 -6.76
N ALA A 497 15.40 -10.69 -8.07
CA ALA A 497 16.26 -10.06 -9.06
C ALA A 497 16.02 -8.54 -9.13
N LYS A 498 14.75 -8.08 -9.11
CA LYS A 498 14.42 -6.66 -9.14
C LYS A 498 14.76 -5.93 -7.83
N VAL A 499 14.57 -6.57 -6.68
CA VAL A 499 15.04 -6.02 -5.40
C VAL A 499 16.56 -5.88 -5.41
N LYS A 500 17.28 -6.90 -5.86
CA LYS A 500 18.75 -6.84 -5.96
C LYS A 500 19.24 -5.75 -6.94
N GLU A 501 18.52 -5.53 -8.02
CA GLU A 501 18.86 -4.51 -9.03
C GLU A 501 18.63 -3.09 -8.51
N LEU A 502 17.50 -2.84 -7.82
CA LEU A 502 17.02 -1.49 -7.52
C LEU A 502 17.15 -1.07 -6.06
N ASP A 503 17.28 -2.02 -5.12
CA ASP A 503 17.34 -1.79 -3.67
C ASP A 503 18.18 -2.90 -2.98
N ALA A 504 19.41 -3.10 -3.44
CA ALA A 504 20.29 -4.21 -3.06
C ALA A 504 20.59 -4.31 -1.56
N ASP A 505 20.44 -3.21 -0.83
CA ASP A 505 20.71 -3.13 0.60
C ASP A 505 19.53 -3.57 1.48
N ARG A 506 18.34 -3.81 0.88
CA ARG A 506 17.15 -4.31 1.58
C ARG A 506 17.10 -5.83 1.52
N PHE A 507 16.73 -6.41 2.64
CA PHE A 507 16.50 -7.85 2.72
C PHE A 507 15.22 -8.23 1.99
N TYR A 508 15.24 -9.39 1.33
CA TYR A 508 14.08 -10.00 0.66
C TYR A 508 13.85 -11.41 1.19
N ILE A 509 12.59 -11.70 1.55
CA ILE A 509 12.12 -13.06 1.78
C ILE A 509 11.07 -13.42 0.72
N HIS A 510 11.06 -14.68 0.31
CA HIS A 510 10.16 -15.11 -0.77
C HIS A 510 8.70 -15.24 -0.31
N SER A 511 8.44 -15.50 0.98
CA SER A 511 7.12 -15.70 1.57
C SER A 511 7.13 -15.41 3.06
N SER A 512 6.01 -14.97 3.62
CA SER A 512 5.71 -15.00 5.04
C SER A 512 4.47 -15.92 5.24
N PRO A 513 4.53 -16.97 6.09
CA PRO A 513 5.72 -17.35 6.85
C PRO A 513 6.83 -17.85 5.94
N TYR A 514 8.08 -17.59 6.38
CA TYR A 514 9.28 -18.07 5.66
C TYR A 514 9.36 -19.58 5.67
N PHE A 515 9.11 -20.22 6.82
CA PHE A 515 9.15 -21.66 6.98
C PHE A 515 8.18 -22.19 8.06
N ALA A 516 7.99 -21.48 9.17
CA ALA A 516 7.30 -21.95 10.34
C ALA A 516 5.78 -21.73 10.31
N ASN A 517 5.02 -22.72 10.77
CA ASN A 517 3.56 -22.63 10.90
C ASN A 517 3.04 -23.41 12.10
N TRP A 518 1.91 -23.00 12.65
CA TRP A 518 1.26 -23.58 13.85
C TRP A 518 0.95 -25.07 13.73
N GLY A 519 0.77 -25.60 12.53
CA GLY A 519 0.56 -27.03 12.29
C GLY A 519 1.83 -27.88 12.30
N ARG A 520 3.01 -27.24 12.45
CA ARG A 520 4.33 -27.88 12.38
C ARG A 520 5.25 -27.38 13.48
N PRO A 521 5.03 -27.82 14.75
CA PRO A 521 5.83 -27.32 15.89
C PRO A 521 7.34 -27.47 15.72
N GLU A 522 7.79 -28.49 14.99
CA GLU A 522 9.22 -28.74 14.67
C GLU A 522 9.84 -27.63 13.81
N SER A 523 9.04 -26.80 13.16
CA SER A 523 9.51 -25.71 12.31
C SER A 523 9.66 -24.37 13.05
N TRP A 524 9.11 -24.21 14.25
CA TRP A 524 9.08 -22.92 14.95
C TRP A 524 10.44 -22.32 15.28
N GLY A 525 11.47 -23.15 15.34
CA GLY A 525 12.85 -22.69 15.47
C GLY A 525 13.43 -21.97 14.25
N ILE A 526 12.69 -21.83 13.15
CA ILE A 526 13.21 -21.34 11.86
C ILE A 526 12.33 -20.22 11.32
N GLY A 527 12.88 -19.01 11.18
CA GLY A 527 12.24 -17.90 10.50
C GLY A 527 11.06 -17.30 11.26
N ASP A 528 10.14 -16.68 10.53
CA ASP A 528 8.88 -16.16 11.06
C ASP A 528 7.76 -17.20 11.00
N SER A 529 6.68 -16.98 11.76
CA SER A 529 5.57 -17.91 11.86
C SER A 529 4.22 -17.21 11.84
N HIS A 530 3.25 -17.85 11.16
CA HIS A 530 1.82 -17.58 11.31
C HIS A 530 1.21 -18.61 12.24
N ASN A 531 0.65 -18.17 13.37
CA ASN A 531 0.06 -19.07 14.35
C ASN A 531 -1.46 -18.87 14.45
N TRP A 532 -2.19 -19.65 13.67
CA TRP A 532 -3.64 -19.75 13.70
C TRP A 532 -4.15 -20.98 14.49
N GLY A 533 -3.31 -21.53 15.34
CA GLY A 533 -3.68 -22.61 16.28
C GLY A 533 -4.77 -22.17 17.25
N VAL A 534 -4.68 -20.97 17.80
CA VAL A 534 -5.82 -20.22 18.32
C VAL A 534 -6.62 -19.72 17.11
N TRP A 535 -7.92 -19.71 17.18
CA TRP A 535 -8.87 -19.47 16.09
C TRP A 535 -9.09 -20.71 15.23
N TYR A 536 -8.52 -20.86 14.03
CA TYR A 536 -8.79 -21.99 13.12
C TYR A 536 -8.49 -23.35 13.76
N GLY A 537 -7.41 -23.47 14.51
CA GLY A 537 -7.03 -24.70 15.21
C GLY A 537 -7.78 -24.95 16.52
N GLN A 538 -8.60 -24.01 16.97
CA GLN A 538 -9.40 -24.07 18.19
C GLN A 538 -8.62 -24.41 19.47
N LYS A 539 -7.30 -24.18 19.48
CA LYS A 539 -6.48 -24.29 20.68
C LYS A 539 -6.86 -23.21 21.69
N THR A 540 -6.60 -23.45 22.97
CA THR A 540 -6.83 -22.44 24.03
C THR A 540 -5.76 -21.35 23.96
N PHE A 541 -6.00 -20.20 24.62
CA PHE A 541 -5.03 -19.11 24.66
C PHE A 541 -3.71 -19.50 25.33
N GLU A 542 -3.74 -20.43 26.30
CA GLU A 542 -2.55 -20.96 26.97
C GLU A 542 -1.59 -21.66 26.02
N SER A 543 -2.07 -22.15 24.86
CA SER A 543 -1.20 -22.75 23.86
C SER A 543 -0.15 -21.75 23.33
N LEU A 544 -0.42 -20.44 23.40
CA LEU A 544 0.52 -19.39 23.02
C LEU A 544 1.74 -19.30 23.96
N ASP A 545 1.69 -19.87 25.16
CA ASP A 545 2.86 -19.96 26.07
C ASP A 545 3.88 -21.00 25.61
N THR A 546 3.47 -21.99 24.82
CA THR A 546 4.30 -23.11 24.35
C THR A 546 4.56 -23.07 22.86
N ASP A 547 3.63 -22.52 22.09
CA ASP A 547 3.70 -22.40 20.63
C ASP A 547 4.53 -21.14 20.25
N LEU A 548 5.84 -21.20 20.53
CA LEU A 548 6.73 -20.05 20.48
C LEU A 548 7.68 -20.11 19.27
N PRO A 549 7.49 -19.27 18.25
CA PRO A 549 8.40 -19.16 17.11
C PRO A 549 9.56 -18.18 17.38
N ARG A 550 10.49 -18.10 16.43
CA ARG A 550 11.59 -17.12 16.45
C ARG A 550 11.06 -15.69 16.22
N PHE A 551 9.97 -15.56 15.47
CA PHE A 551 9.25 -14.31 15.21
C PHE A 551 7.79 -14.64 14.90
N MET A 552 6.86 -14.07 15.64
CA MET A 552 5.43 -14.21 15.37
C MET A 552 4.98 -13.11 14.42
N SER A 553 4.87 -13.40 13.13
CA SER A 553 4.47 -12.45 12.09
C SER A 553 2.96 -12.38 11.89
N GLU A 554 2.21 -13.44 12.28
CA GLU A 554 0.76 -13.40 12.38
C GLU A 554 0.25 -14.29 13.51
N PHE A 555 -0.67 -13.77 14.29
CA PHE A 555 -1.58 -14.48 15.19
C PHE A 555 -2.74 -13.56 15.54
N GLY A 556 -3.88 -14.10 15.88
CA GLY A 556 -5.03 -13.24 16.16
C GLY A 556 -6.22 -13.98 16.73
N PHE A 557 -7.23 -13.19 17.05
CA PHE A 557 -8.55 -13.66 17.49
C PHE A 557 -9.61 -12.65 17.08
N GLN A 558 -10.60 -13.08 16.30
CA GLN A 558 -11.67 -12.21 15.84
C GLN A 558 -12.62 -11.84 16.98
N SER A 559 -13.16 -10.63 16.94
CA SER A 559 -14.26 -10.18 17.78
C SER A 559 -15.26 -9.39 16.96
N PHE A 560 -16.41 -9.08 17.55
CA PHE A 560 -17.33 -8.10 17.00
C PHE A 560 -16.75 -6.69 17.14
N PRO A 561 -17.15 -5.73 16.28
CA PRO A 561 -16.85 -4.33 16.54
C PRO A 561 -17.69 -3.81 17.73
N GLU A 562 -17.36 -2.64 18.25
CA GLU A 562 -18.16 -1.99 19.29
C GLU A 562 -19.58 -1.69 18.82
N MET A 563 -20.53 -1.66 19.76
CA MET A 563 -21.95 -1.32 19.49
C MET A 563 -22.11 0.00 18.71
N LYS A 564 -21.22 0.97 18.94
CA LYS A 564 -21.21 2.21 18.17
C LYS A 564 -21.00 1.95 16.68
N THR A 565 -20.10 1.06 16.31
CA THR A 565 -19.85 0.65 14.92
C THR A 565 -21.03 -0.18 14.39
N ILE A 566 -21.53 -1.17 15.16
CA ILE A 566 -22.68 -2.00 14.76
C ILE A 566 -23.88 -1.12 14.40
N SER A 567 -24.15 -0.08 15.19
CA SER A 567 -25.27 0.85 14.94
C SER A 567 -25.12 1.67 13.64
N THR A 568 -23.96 1.68 13.00
CA THR A 568 -23.78 2.35 11.69
C THR A 568 -24.24 1.50 10.51
N PHE A 569 -24.30 0.18 10.68
CA PHE A 569 -24.65 -0.74 9.60
C PHE A 569 -25.86 -1.65 9.86
N ALA A 570 -26.32 -1.74 11.10
CA ALA A 570 -27.44 -2.58 11.53
C ALA A 570 -28.52 -1.77 12.27
N ALA A 571 -29.78 -2.11 12.07
CA ALA A 571 -30.90 -1.55 12.81
C ALA A 571 -31.12 -2.34 14.13
N PRO A 572 -31.82 -1.78 15.15
CA PRO A 572 -32.03 -2.49 16.43
C PRO A 572 -32.67 -3.86 16.29
N GLU A 573 -33.51 -4.09 15.31
CA GLU A 573 -34.11 -5.39 14.99
C GLU A 573 -33.12 -6.45 14.53
N ASP A 574 -31.93 -6.01 14.05
CA ASP A 574 -30.84 -6.89 13.59
C ASP A 574 -29.84 -7.22 14.70
N TYR A 575 -30.04 -6.71 15.93
CA TYR A 575 -29.14 -6.94 17.07
C TYR A 575 -29.31 -8.38 17.62
N GLN A 576 -28.98 -9.32 16.78
CA GLN A 576 -28.94 -10.76 17.05
C GLN A 576 -27.79 -11.35 16.23
N ILE A 577 -26.97 -12.22 16.84
CA ILE A 577 -25.76 -12.77 16.22
C ILE A 577 -26.06 -13.49 14.90
N GLU A 578 -27.20 -14.19 14.86
CA GLU A 578 -27.65 -14.97 13.70
C GLU A 578 -28.55 -14.17 12.75
N SER A 579 -28.73 -12.85 12.94
CA SER A 579 -29.51 -12.03 12.00
C SER A 579 -28.86 -12.02 10.61
N GLU A 580 -29.67 -11.76 9.56
CA GLU A 580 -29.19 -11.71 8.19
C GLU A 580 -28.09 -10.64 8.03
N VAL A 581 -28.25 -9.48 8.67
CA VAL A 581 -27.28 -8.38 8.63
C VAL A 581 -25.98 -8.77 9.31
N MET A 582 -26.01 -9.29 10.54
CA MET A 582 -24.80 -9.71 11.25
C MET A 582 -24.07 -10.84 10.52
N ASN A 583 -24.78 -11.77 9.90
CA ASN A 583 -24.17 -12.82 9.07
C ASN A 583 -23.58 -12.27 7.78
N ALA A 584 -24.20 -11.25 7.15
CA ALA A 584 -23.65 -10.61 5.94
C ALA A 584 -22.35 -9.87 6.23
N HIS A 585 -22.20 -9.30 7.44
CA HIS A 585 -20.99 -8.63 7.89
C HIS A 585 -19.93 -9.58 8.45
N GLN A 586 -20.27 -10.83 8.79
CA GLN A 586 -19.30 -11.87 9.16
C GLN A 586 -18.76 -12.56 7.92
N LYS A 587 -17.54 -12.22 7.53
CA LYS A 587 -16.91 -12.78 6.33
C LYS A 587 -16.16 -14.09 6.57
N SER A 588 -15.76 -14.37 7.80
CA SER A 588 -15.25 -15.69 8.19
C SER A 588 -16.41 -16.65 8.42
N SER A 589 -16.50 -17.71 7.64
CA SER A 589 -17.61 -18.69 7.70
C SER A 589 -17.81 -19.36 9.05
N ILE A 590 -16.80 -19.33 9.92
CA ILE A 590 -16.79 -19.95 11.24
C ILE A 590 -16.83 -18.93 12.38
N GLY A 591 -16.75 -17.62 12.07
CA GLY A 591 -16.44 -16.57 13.04
C GLY A 591 -17.42 -16.49 14.22
N ASN A 592 -18.73 -16.34 13.96
CA ASN A 592 -19.73 -16.20 15.01
C ASN A 592 -19.75 -17.41 15.94
N ALA A 593 -19.68 -18.62 15.38
CA ALA A 593 -19.66 -19.87 16.15
C ALA A 593 -18.40 -20.00 17.01
N LEU A 594 -17.23 -19.62 16.46
CA LEU A 594 -15.97 -19.70 17.21
C LEU A 594 -15.88 -18.69 18.34
N ILE A 595 -16.34 -17.46 18.15
CA ILE A 595 -16.39 -16.46 19.24
C ILE A 595 -17.21 -17.01 20.40
N ARG A 596 -18.39 -17.57 20.13
CA ARG A 596 -19.25 -18.22 21.16
C ARG A 596 -18.49 -19.37 21.82
N THR A 597 -17.89 -20.29 21.06
CA THR A 597 -17.18 -21.46 21.59
C THR A 597 -16.04 -21.06 22.53
N TYR A 598 -15.25 -20.02 22.16
CA TYR A 598 -14.19 -19.53 23.05
C TYR A 598 -14.76 -18.83 24.28
N MET A 599 -15.85 -18.06 24.11
CA MET A 599 -16.53 -17.41 25.24
C MET A 599 -17.02 -18.41 26.27
N GLU A 600 -17.62 -19.54 25.84
CA GLU A 600 -18.12 -20.62 26.70
C GLU A 600 -17.06 -21.28 27.59
N ARG A 601 -15.78 -21.17 27.22
CA ARG A 601 -14.68 -21.72 28.02
C ARG A 601 -14.40 -20.90 29.29
N ASP A 602 -14.56 -19.57 29.20
CA ASP A 602 -14.07 -18.65 30.23
C ASP A 602 -15.15 -17.76 30.84
N TYR A 603 -16.35 -17.69 30.20
CA TYR A 603 -17.43 -16.78 30.57
C TYR A 603 -18.80 -17.45 30.57
N ILE A 604 -19.73 -16.88 31.36
CA ILE A 604 -21.16 -17.15 31.20
C ILE A 604 -21.63 -16.39 29.97
N ILE A 605 -22.27 -17.09 29.03
CA ILE A 605 -22.78 -16.46 27.80
C ILE A 605 -23.90 -15.47 28.13
N PRO A 606 -23.76 -14.20 27.80
CA PRO A 606 -24.80 -13.20 27.99
C PRO A 606 -26.02 -13.45 27.09
N GLU A 607 -27.21 -13.19 27.61
CA GLU A 607 -28.46 -13.28 26.85
C GLU A 607 -28.72 -12.04 25.98
N LYS A 608 -28.25 -10.85 26.44
CA LYS A 608 -28.40 -9.62 25.69
C LYS A 608 -27.29 -9.47 24.67
N PHE A 609 -27.66 -9.00 23.47
CA PHE A 609 -26.74 -8.83 22.37
C PHE A 609 -25.55 -7.87 22.70
N GLU A 610 -25.84 -6.72 23.31
CA GLU A 610 -24.84 -5.73 23.67
C GLU A 610 -23.84 -6.29 24.70
N ASP A 611 -24.33 -7.07 25.68
CA ASP A 611 -23.50 -7.72 26.69
C ASP A 611 -22.65 -8.82 26.05
N PHE A 612 -23.18 -9.56 25.07
CA PHE A 612 -22.44 -10.56 24.31
C PHE A 612 -21.30 -9.93 23.50
N VAL A 613 -21.59 -8.83 22.81
CA VAL A 613 -20.56 -8.05 22.06
C VAL A 613 -19.49 -7.57 23.02
N TYR A 614 -19.85 -6.98 24.16
CA TYR A 614 -18.91 -6.49 25.16
C TYR A 614 -18.00 -7.61 25.69
N VAL A 615 -18.56 -8.75 26.09
CA VAL A 615 -17.78 -9.90 26.59
C VAL A 615 -16.87 -10.46 25.48
N GLY A 616 -17.33 -10.47 24.21
CA GLY A 616 -16.51 -10.86 23.07
C GLY A 616 -15.27 -9.98 22.90
N LEU A 617 -15.42 -8.66 23.04
CA LEU A 617 -14.29 -7.70 23.01
C LEU A 617 -13.32 -7.90 24.17
N VAL A 618 -13.83 -8.17 25.39
CA VAL A 618 -13.00 -8.49 26.56
C VAL A 618 -12.22 -9.79 26.33
N LEU A 619 -12.88 -10.82 25.80
CA LEU A 619 -12.26 -12.11 25.46
C LEU A 619 -11.13 -11.93 24.45
N GLN A 620 -11.35 -11.17 23.35
CA GLN A 620 -10.32 -10.82 22.38
C GLN A 620 -9.13 -10.13 23.06
N GLY A 621 -9.42 -9.09 23.87
CA GLY A 621 -8.37 -8.33 24.55
C GLY A 621 -7.51 -9.21 25.49
N GLN A 622 -8.11 -10.15 26.20
CA GLN A 622 -7.40 -11.10 27.05
C GLN A 622 -6.55 -12.08 26.25
N GLY A 623 -7.09 -12.66 25.19
CA GLY A 623 -6.36 -13.59 24.32
C GLY A 623 -5.17 -12.92 23.63
N MET A 624 -5.36 -11.72 23.10
CA MET A 624 -4.30 -10.93 22.47
C MET A 624 -3.20 -10.55 23.47
N ARG A 625 -3.58 -10.09 24.66
CA ARG A 625 -2.64 -9.80 25.75
C ARG A 625 -1.80 -11.03 26.11
N HIS A 626 -2.45 -12.20 26.24
CA HIS A 626 -1.76 -13.45 26.59
C HIS A 626 -0.66 -13.77 25.59
N GLY A 627 -0.95 -13.73 24.28
CA GLY A 627 0.03 -13.98 23.22
C GLY A 627 1.16 -12.94 23.20
N LEU A 628 0.84 -11.65 23.26
CA LEU A 628 1.83 -10.58 23.29
C LEU A 628 2.81 -10.71 24.48
N GLU A 629 2.29 -11.04 25.67
CA GLU A 629 3.11 -11.26 26.87
C GLU A 629 3.97 -12.52 26.75
N ALA A 630 3.44 -13.62 26.19
CA ALA A 630 4.16 -14.87 25.96
C ALA A 630 5.37 -14.65 25.03
N HIS A 631 5.16 -14.02 23.87
CA HIS A 631 6.23 -13.71 22.93
C HIS A 631 7.30 -12.83 23.55
N ARG A 632 6.91 -11.80 24.31
CA ARG A 632 7.88 -10.90 24.98
C ARG A 632 8.66 -11.55 26.09
N ARG A 633 8.07 -12.44 26.88
CA ARG A 633 8.76 -13.19 27.95
C ARG A 633 9.88 -14.07 27.40
N ASN A 634 9.74 -14.54 26.17
CA ASN A 634 10.66 -15.49 25.53
C ASN A 634 11.82 -14.82 24.76
N ARG A 635 12.08 -13.55 24.99
CA ARG A 635 13.28 -12.88 24.47
C ARG A 635 14.54 -13.50 25.11
N PRO A 636 15.66 -13.63 24.37
CA PRO A 636 15.88 -13.26 22.96
C PRO A 636 15.54 -14.38 21.95
N TYR A 637 14.90 -15.47 22.35
CA TYR A 637 14.52 -16.53 21.43
C TYR A 637 13.46 -16.04 20.44
N CYS A 638 12.34 -15.53 20.92
CA CYS A 638 11.31 -14.85 20.11
C CYS A 638 11.62 -13.34 20.05
N MET A 639 11.81 -12.79 18.86
CA MET A 639 12.23 -11.40 18.68
C MET A 639 11.22 -10.53 17.93
N GLY A 640 9.98 -10.98 17.78
CA GLY A 640 8.92 -10.18 17.18
C GLY A 640 7.54 -10.72 17.45
N THR A 641 6.56 -9.79 17.47
CA THR A 641 5.14 -10.09 17.59
C THR A 641 4.34 -9.07 16.78
N LEU A 642 3.69 -9.53 15.72
CA LEU A 642 2.77 -8.78 14.88
C LEU A 642 1.42 -9.48 14.93
N TYR A 643 0.40 -8.82 15.43
CA TYR A 643 -0.93 -9.44 15.46
C TYR A 643 -1.70 -9.18 14.15
N TRP A 644 -2.61 -10.05 13.84
CA TRP A 644 -3.60 -9.89 12.80
C TRP A 644 -4.92 -9.44 13.42
N GLN A 645 -5.46 -8.26 13.16
CA GLN A 645 -4.93 -7.21 12.29
C GLN A 645 -5.09 -5.84 12.94
N LEU A 646 -4.39 -4.83 12.42
CA LEU A 646 -4.35 -3.49 13.01
C LEU A 646 -5.67 -2.73 12.87
N ASN A 647 -6.32 -2.86 11.71
CA ASN A 647 -7.45 -2.04 11.26
C ASN A 647 -8.42 -2.84 10.38
N ASP A 648 -9.59 -2.29 10.18
CA ASP A 648 -10.62 -2.81 9.27
C ASP A 648 -10.73 -1.92 8.02
N SER A 649 -11.28 -2.50 6.92
CA SER A 649 -11.55 -1.78 5.67
C SER A 649 -13.02 -1.36 5.52
N TRP A 650 -13.89 -1.85 6.37
CA TRP A 650 -15.32 -1.58 6.44
C TRP A 650 -15.86 -2.00 7.82
N PRO A 651 -17.08 -1.61 8.19
CA PRO A 651 -17.66 -2.02 9.48
C PRO A 651 -18.05 -3.51 9.46
N VAL A 652 -17.25 -4.35 10.12
CA VAL A 652 -17.35 -5.82 10.12
C VAL A 652 -17.18 -6.40 11.54
#